data_aa99cf3571a04079c1810971ad0bfb28
#
_entry.id   aa99cf3571a04079c1810971ad0bfb28
#
_cell.length_a   1.000
_cell.length_b   1.000
_cell.length_c   1.000
_cell.angle_alpha   90.00
_cell.angle_beta   90.00
_cell.angle_gamma   90.00
#
_symmetry.space_group_name_H-M   'P 1'
#
loop_
_entity.id
_entity.type
_entity.pdbx_description
1 polymer ?
#
loop_
_entity_poly.entity_id
_entity_poly.type
_entity_poly.pdbx_seq_one_letter_code
_entity_poly.pdbx_strand_id
1 'polypeptide(L)'
;MATLLYRVGAFAARFHILVIVGWVIVLGLAVGGAQLLGGTLVSSFSIPGTQSQNALDMLEQRFPQASGAASKVIYVAPQGQQITAFESQIDDSIAQLKTLDHVSMVTGPWDKDADAQIASDGSMAYANVQYDVPSTSLTEHDTDAIISAGDVASTDGVTVGFAGVTDPPEAGVDYTEAIGLVVAFVVLVITFGSLLAAGMPLVTALIGVGLASMSITIASGFATISSTAPLLATMLGLAVGIDYALFIVSRHRSQLARGVPVRESIAMAVATAGSAVVFAGLTVIIALLGLAVVQIPFLTVMGIGAAIAVVCAVIVAVTLLPALLALFGRLLIPKPTSRAARRELAGPGGRPTLARRWVRLVTARPIITVVATVLGLLILAVPATQMRLTLPDAGYNPPGSESRQGYDLLSQGFGPGFNGPLLVTADISKTLDISKVLTALHDEFAGLPDVASVSQAIPNATADMAIVSIIPDSSPDSEQTVQLVQSIRDKAGAFEDANGFPYQVTGQTALGIDVSQRLSDALLPFALVVVGLCIVLLTIVFRSLAVPLSATVGYLLSVVASFGVTTAIFEWGWLADALTVAKVGPVISFMPILVMAVLFGLAMDYEVFLVSKMREEFVEHGDAHRAVVDGFSGAARVVTAAACIMFAVFASFVPGGSAILQPIALALAVGVFLDAFVVRMTLIPAVMMLLGRLAWALPASLARRLPDVDLEGERVRHMLAAAAWRPAGAGAAATGSAGAGAAGASGAGAEDVAGESASAGEGRVEREGADEEAPDGIDALLLGDEAGPEPLAHDQPDFVIALEDAVVAGSGAGPLTATAGPGDVVVVTGPAGTDPLAVAAALTGRQHVESGHAVVLGHPLPYSASRLRREAALLLPESGDAGRPGHETDVLSAVPRRAALVAVDLTGPAGSGSGPDLAAIDRAVSLATTVVVATRADDADRWGVPGREVRVLHLTLPPSSSPQIRPAPPGEGRAQDRIGSDDSREEVTA
;
A
#
# COMPACT_ATOMS: atom_id res chain seq x y z
N MET A 1 -8.66 -3.85 -13.87
CA MET A 1 -7.49 -3.12 -13.38
C MET A 1 -6.24 -3.52 -14.17
N ALA A 2 -5.85 -4.79 -14.23
CA ALA A 2 -4.65 -5.28 -14.92
C ALA A 2 -4.54 -4.85 -16.40
N THR A 3 -5.64 -4.87 -17.16
CA THR A 3 -5.67 -4.41 -18.57
C THR A 3 -5.37 -2.92 -18.73
N LEU A 4 -5.84 -2.06 -17.81
CA LEU A 4 -5.53 -0.64 -17.81
C LEU A 4 -4.05 -0.42 -17.51
N LEU A 5 -3.51 -1.12 -16.51
CA LEU A 5 -2.11 -1.03 -16.12
C LEU A 5 -1.18 -1.58 -17.21
N TYR A 6 -1.61 -2.64 -17.95
CA TYR A 6 -0.88 -3.08 -19.13
C TYR A 6 -0.73 -1.95 -20.15
N ARG A 7 -1.82 -1.21 -20.44
CA ARG A 7 -1.78 -0.07 -21.37
C ARG A 7 -0.88 1.06 -20.88
N VAL A 8 -0.93 1.38 -19.59
CA VAL A 8 -0.04 2.38 -18.97
C VAL A 8 1.43 1.95 -19.10
N GLY A 9 1.74 0.69 -18.79
CA GLY A 9 3.09 0.14 -18.93
C GLY A 9 3.57 0.13 -20.38
N ALA A 10 2.73 -0.27 -21.34
CA ALA A 10 3.04 -0.25 -22.76
C ALA A 10 3.26 1.17 -23.29
N PHE A 11 2.41 2.12 -22.89
CA PHE A 11 2.57 3.54 -23.21
C PHE A 11 3.88 4.11 -22.65
N ALA A 12 4.18 3.86 -21.37
CA ALA A 12 5.40 4.32 -20.74
C ALA A 12 6.67 3.70 -21.39
N ALA A 13 6.60 2.42 -21.78
CA ALA A 13 7.69 1.76 -22.46
C ALA A 13 7.89 2.28 -23.90
N ARG A 14 6.80 2.62 -24.62
CA ARG A 14 6.87 3.15 -25.98
C ARG A 14 7.34 4.60 -26.02
N PHE A 15 6.82 5.45 -25.15
CA PHE A 15 7.10 6.90 -25.09
C PHE A 15 7.96 7.28 -23.88
N HIS A 16 8.95 6.45 -23.53
CA HIS A 16 9.73 6.60 -22.30
C HIS A 16 10.40 7.99 -22.14
N ILE A 17 10.91 8.59 -23.22
CA ILE A 17 11.51 9.93 -23.14
C ILE A 17 10.46 10.98 -22.78
N LEU A 18 9.27 10.93 -23.41
CA LEU A 18 8.18 11.85 -23.13
C LEU A 18 7.68 11.73 -21.68
N VAL A 19 7.58 10.50 -21.14
CA VAL A 19 7.20 10.27 -19.75
C VAL A 19 8.25 10.83 -18.79
N ILE A 20 9.55 10.61 -19.05
CA ILE A 20 10.64 11.14 -18.23
C ILE A 20 10.64 12.68 -18.26
N VAL A 21 10.53 13.29 -19.44
CA VAL A 21 10.45 14.76 -19.58
C VAL A 21 9.20 15.31 -18.86
N GLY A 22 8.07 14.63 -18.99
CA GLY A 22 6.85 14.99 -18.24
C GLY A 22 7.06 14.99 -16.73
N TRP A 23 7.75 13.99 -16.19
CA TRP A 23 8.09 13.93 -14.76
C TRP A 23 9.06 15.03 -14.31
N VAL A 24 10.05 15.38 -15.15
CA VAL A 24 10.96 16.51 -14.88
C VAL A 24 10.18 17.82 -14.80
N ILE A 25 9.21 18.00 -15.71
CA ILE A 25 8.32 19.19 -15.69
C ILE A 25 7.46 19.20 -14.43
N VAL A 26 6.83 18.07 -14.07
CA VAL A 26 6.00 17.95 -12.86
C VAL A 26 6.82 18.27 -11.61
N LEU A 27 8.05 17.76 -11.52
CA LEU A 27 8.94 18.04 -10.39
C LEU A 27 9.32 19.54 -10.35
N GLY A 28 9.65 20.11 -11.51
CA GLY A 28 9.95 21.56 -11.62
C GLY A 28 8.78 22.44 -11.20
N LEU A 29 7.54 22.06 -11.60
CA LEU A 29 6.33 22.77 -11.19
C LEU A 29 6.04 22.59 -9.68
N ALA A 30 6.32 21.42 -9.11
CA ALA A 30 6.16 21.19 -7.68
C ALA A 30 7.14 22.03 -6.85
N VAL A 31 8.41 22.10 -7.27
CA VAL A 31 9.44 22.96 -6.62
C VAL A 31 9.07 24.43 -6.73
N GLY A 32 8.70 24.90 -7.93
CA GLY A 32 8.27 26.28 -8.13
C GLY A 32 7.00 26.63 -7.35
N GLY A 33 6.04 25.69 -7.31
CA GLY A 33 4.82 25.83 -6.51
C GLY A 33 5.10 25.90 -5.00
N ALA A 34 6.02 25.09 -4.50
CA ALA A 34 6.40 25.10 -3.08
C ALA A 34 7.08 26.41 -2.67
N GLN A 35 7.90 27.01 -3.56
CA GLN A 35 8.52 28.31 -3.29
C GLN A 35 7.55 29.49 -3.38
N LEU A 36 6.53 29.41 -4.26
CA LEU A 36 5.60 30.52 -4.48
C LEU A 36 4.37 30.48 -3.58
N LEU A 37 3.91 29.28 -3.20
CA LEU A 37 2.63 29.04 -2.51
C LEU A 37 2.84 28.38 -1.14
N GLY A 38 4.06 27.94 -0.81
CA GLY A 38 4.35 27.28 0.45
C GLY A 38 4.19 28.22 1.64
N GLY A 39 3.62 27.69 2.72
CA GLY A 39 3.49 28.35 4.02
C GLY A 39 4.45 27.78 5.04
N THR A 40 4.34 28.25 6.28
CA THR A 40 5.12 27.74 7.42
C THR A 40 4.49 26.45 7.98
N LEU A 41 5.33 25.56 8.46
CA LEU A 41 4.90 24.37 9.19
C LEU A 41 4.82 24.69 10.67
N VAL A 42 3.82 24.15 11.36
CA VAL A 42 3.48 24.53 12.74
C VAL A 42 3.64 23.35 13.68
N SER A 43 4.28 23.54 14.83
CA SER A 43 4.44 22.50 15.86
C SER A 43 3.40 22.65 16.97
N SER A 44 2.09 22.61 16.65
CA SER A 44 1.02 22.69 17.63
C SER A 44 0.17 21.41 17.67
N PHE A 45 -0.19 20.99 18.89
CA PHE A 45 -1.03 19.81 19.14
C PHE A 45 -2.34 20.25 19.82
N SER A 46 -3.17 21.05 19.14
CA SER A 46 -4.46 21.47 19.68
C SER A 46 -5.57 20.47 19.37
N ILE A 47 -6.48 20.27 20.32
CA ILE A 47 -7.73 19.51 20.13
C ILE A 47 -8.91 20.37 20.53
N PRO A 48 -9.68 20.87 19.57
CA PRO A 48 -10.90 21.66 19.84
C PRO A 48 -11.89 20.89 20.73
N GLY A 49 -12.45 21.59 21.72
CA GLY A 49 -13.49 21.04 22.59
C GLY A 49 -12.98 20.31 23.84
N THR A 50 -11.68 20.24 24.09
CA THR A 50 -11.13 19.84 25.41
C THR A 50 -11.24 21.00 26.41
N GLN A 51 -11.24 20.68 27.70
CA GLN A 51 -11.34 21.70 28.74
C GLN A 51 -10.15 22.66 28.70
N SER A 52 -8.94 22.14 28.53
CA SER A 52 -7.72 22.95 28.45
C SER A 52 -7.71 23.86 27.22
N GLN A 53 -8.20 23.37 26.06
CA GLN A 53 -8.27 24.19 24.85
C GLN A 53 -9.32 25.29 24.98
N ASN A 54 -10.51 24.99 25.52
CA ASN A 54 -11.53 26.00 25.77
C ASN A 54 -11.05 27.10 26.72
N ALA A 55 -10.28 26.71 27.75
CA ALA A 55 -9.67 27.66 28.69
C ALA A 55 -8.60 28.52 28.01
N LEU A 56 -7.80 27.93 27.10
CA LEU A 56 -6.81 28.68 26.32
C LEU A 56 -7.50 29.64 25.33
N ASP A 57 -8.54 29.21 24.63
CA ASP A 57 -9.31 30.04 23.72
C ASP A 57 -9.97 31.23 24.46
N MET A 58 -10.43 31.02 25.71
CA MET A 58 -10.96 32.06 26.57
C MET A 58 -9.84 33.02 27.01
N LEU A 59 -8.67 32.51 27.33
CA LEU A 59 -7.49 33.31 27.70
C LEU A 59 -7.09 34.22 26.52
N GLU A 60 -7.01 33.70 25.32
CA GLU A 60 -6.69 34.48 24.11
C GLU A 60 -7.67 35.63 23.88
N GLN A 61 -8.96 35.39 24.14
CA GLN A 61 -9.99 36.40 23.94
C GLN A 61 -10.03 37.47 25.01
N ARG A 62 -9.85 37.10 26.27
CA ARG A 62 -10.06 38.01 27.42
C ARG A 62 -8.74 38.49 28.10
N PHE A 63 -7.64 37.75 27.88
CA PHE A 63 -6.34 38.08 28.45
C PHE A 63 -5.20 37.93 27.44
N PRO A 64 -5.24 38.62 26.28
CA PRO A 64 -4.28 38.43 25.20
C PRO A 64 -2.81 38.63 25.59
N GLN A 65 -2.55 39.46 26.65
CA GLN A 65 -1.20 39.68 27.14
C GLN A 65 -0.58 38.45 27.83
N ALA A 66 -1.38 37.50 28.31
CA ALA A 66 -0.95 36.31 29.01
C ALA A 66 -1.12 35.06 28.12
N SER A 67 -1.70 35.19 26.92
CA SER A 67 -1.95 34.06 26.01
C SER A 67 -0.83 33.81 25.01
N GLY A 68 0.10 34.74 24.83
CA GLY A 68 1.23 34.60 23.92
C GLY A 68 2.24 33.55 24.40
N ALA A 69 3.24 33.29 23.54
CA ALA A 69 4.35 32.41 23.87
C ALA A 69 5.12 32.96 25.10
N ALA A 70 5.69 32.07 25.88
CA ALA A 70 6.56 32.44 27.02
C ALA A 70 7.87 31.65 26.94
N SER A 71 8.98 32.34 27.12
CA SER A 71 10.32 31.76 27.23
C SER A 71 10.96 32.18 28.55
N LYS A 72 11.91 31.39 29.01
CA LYS A 72 12.70 31.71 30.21
C LYS A 72 14.17 31.78 29.86
N VAL A 73 14.83 32.86 30.26
CA VAL A 73 16.28 33.01 30.19
C VAL A 73 16.85 32.72 31.56
N ILE A 74 17.67 31.70 31.69
CA ILE A 74 18.18 31.15 32.94
C ILE A 74 19.63 31.56 33.08
N TYR A 75 20.00 32.17 34.22
CA TYR A 75 21.34 32.65 34.54
C TYR A 75 21.91 31.79 35.65
N VAL A 76 23.09 31.22 35.45
CA VAL A 76 23.77 30.33 36.40
C VAL A 76 25.08 30.99 36.83
N ALA A 77 25.24 31.23 38.13
CA ALA A 77 26.48 31.78 38.69
C ALA A 77 27.63 30.77 38.64
N PRO A 78 28.89 31.21 38.51
CA PRO A 78 30.04 30.33 38.65
C PRO A 78 30.03 29.61 40.02
N GLN A 79 30.60 28.38 40.03
CA GLN A 79 30.60 27.55 41.23
C GLN A 79 31.05 28.29 42.51
N GLY A 80 30.21 28.26 43.54
CA GLY A 80 30.51 28.88 44.83
C GLY A 80 30.21 30.39 44.92
N GLN A 81 29.62 30.99 43.87
CA GLN A 81 29.18 32.39 43.90
C GLN A 81 27.65 32.46 43.90
N GLN A 82 27.14 33.57 44.42
CA GLN A 82 25.71 33.89 44.42
C GLN A 82 25.34 34.66 43.14
N ILE A 83 24.20 34.36 42.54
CA ILE A 83 23.73 35.00 41.31
C ILE A 83 23.52 36.52 41.50
N THR A 84 23.22 36.96 42.71
CA THR A 84 23.07 38.38 43.09
C THR A 84 24.35 39.19 42.86
N ALA A 85 25.52 38.57 42.78
CA ALA A 85 26.78 39.26 42.47
C ALA A 85 26.85 39.71 40.99
N PHE A 86 25.98 39.18 40.13
CA PHE A 86 25.93 39.43 38.70
C PHE A 86 24.68 40.22 38.27
N GLU A 87 24.00 40.89 39.20
CA GLU A 87 22.78 41.67 38.98
C GLU A 87 22.92 42.63 37.78
N SER A 88 24.04 43.36 37.67
CA SER A 88 24.29 44.34 36.62
C SER A 88 24.30 43.68 35.20
N GLN A 89 24.98 42.53 35.05
CA GLN A 89 25.06 41.80 33.78
C GLN A 89 23.72 41.24 33.37
N ILE A 90 22.94 40.78 34.36
CA ILE A 90 21.58 40.23 34.10
C ILE A 90 20.63 41.40 33.78
N ASP A 91 20.72 42.53 34.43
CA ASP A 91 19.93 43.70 34.09
C ASP A 91 20.24 44.23 32.68
N ASP A 92 21.49 44.20 32.22
CA ASP A 92 21.87 44.55 30.86
C ASP A 92 21.22 43.58 29.85
N SER A 93 21.20 42.27 30.13
CA SER A 93 20.50 41.27 29.33
C SER A 93 18.99 41.54 29.30
N ILE A 94 18.37 41.76 30.47
CA ILE A 94 16.93 42.06 30.60
C ILE A 94 16.58 43.34 29.84
N ALA A 95 17.43 44.34 29.86
CA ALA A 95 17.24 45.58 29.10
C ALA A 95 17.20 45.33 27.59
N GLN A 96 18.06 44.43 27.10
CA GLN A 96 18.04 44.05 25.69
C GLN A 96 16.82 43.19 25.36
N LEU A 97 16.48 42.20 26.16
CA LEU A 97 15.28 41.38 25.99
C LEU A 97 14.00 42.23 25.85
N LYS A 98 13.87 43.31 26.59
CA LYS A 98 12.75 44.25 26.51
C LYS A 98 12.65 45.02 25.20
N THR A 99 13.71 45.04 24.38
CA THR A 99 13.73 45.75 23.09
C THR A 99 13.43 44.85 21.88
N LEU A 100 13.27 43.52 22.10
CA LEU A 100 13.03 42.57 21.03
C LEU A 100 11.62 42.72 20.46
N ASP A 101 11.51 42.46 19.19
CA ASP A 101 10.21 42.41 18.50
C ASP A 101 9.33 41.31 19.10
N HIS A 102 8.02 41.51 19.11
CA HIS A 102 7.02 40.61 19.69
C HIS A 102 7.12 40.36 21.21
N VAL A 103 8.06 40.96 21.94
CA VAL A 103 8.13 40.83 23.38
C VAL A 103 7.21 41.86 24.06
N SER A 104 6.17 41.35 24.76
CA SER A 104 5.19 42.19 25.46
C SER A 104 5.66 42.57 26.89
N MET A 105 6.31 41.63 27.55
CA MET A 105 6.77 41.84 28.95
C MET A 105 7.99 40.99 29.24
N VAL A 106 8.93 41.53 30.04
CA VAL A 106 10.03 40.75 30.61
C VAL A 106 10.01 41.00 32.12
N THR A 107 9.85 39.92 32.88
CA THR A 107 9.93 39.98 34.39
C THR A 107 11.26 39.41 34.80
N GLY A 108 12.08 40.27 35.39
CA GLY A 108 13.40 39.92 35.93
C GLY A 108 13.35 39.34 37.32
N PRO A 109 14.42 38.69 37.82
CA PRO A 109 14.44 38.02 39.11
C PRO A 109 14.38 38.99 40.30
N TRP A 110 14.61 40.30 40.13
CA TRP A 110 14.53 41.36 41.18
C TRP A 110 13.30 42.25 41.06
N ASP A 111 12.41 41.98 40.09
CA ASP A 111 11.17 42.75 39.95
C ASP A 111 10.23 42.46 41.12
N LYS A 112 9.34 43.42 41.47
CA LYS A 112 8.44 43.31 42.62
C LYS A 112 7.45 42.16 42.56
N ASP A 113 7.17 41.69 41.32
CA ASP A 113 6.25 40.59 41.02
C ASP A 113 7.00 39.28 40.72
N ALA A 114 8.31 39.22 41.03
CA ALA A 114 9.20 38.09 40.76
C ALA A 114 9.14 37.04 41.89
N ASP A 115 8.01 36.37 42.02
CA ASP A 115 7.88 35.28 42.98
C ASP A 115 8.71 34.07 42.53
N ALA A 116 9.66 33.61 43.36
CA ALA A 116 10.47 32.40 43.18
C ALA A 116 11.34 32.33 41.90
N GLN A 117 11.81 33.47 41.35
CA GLN A 117 12.70 33.48 40.19
C GLN A 117 14.20 33.34 40.52
N ILE A 118 14.53 33.23 41.81
CA ILE A 118 15.89 32.96 42.30
C ILE A 118 15.84 31.58 42.98
N ALA A 119 16.77 30.70 42.63
CA ALA A 119 16.89 29.38 43.22
C ALA A 119 17.13 29.48 44.73
N SER A 120 16.63 28.51 45.51
CA SER A 120 16.71 28.53 46.99
C SER A 120 18.14 28.56 47.55
N ASP A 121 19.11 28.05 46.77
CA ASP A 121 20.55 28.08 47.08
C ASP A 121 21.26 29.35 46.58
N GLY A 122 20.53 30.20 45.83
CA GLY A 122 21.07 31.45 45.27
C GLY A 122 22.05 31.26 44.12
N SER A 123 22.17 30.04 43.54
CA SER A 123 23.12 29.75 42.48
C SER A 123 22.60 30.13 41.10
N MET A 124 21.29 30.23 40.94
CA MET A 124 20.63 30.46 39.66
C MET A 124 19.48 31.46 39.78
N ALA A 125 19.19 32.16 38.69
CA ALA A 125 17.99 32.97 38.51
C ALA A 125 17.43 32.81 37.09
N TYR A 126 16.17 33.16 36.89
CA TYR A 126 15.62 33.24 35.54
C TYR A 126 14.79 34.50 35.31
N ALA A 127 14.75 34.98 34.09
CA ALA A 127 13.83 36.00 33.64
C ALA A 127 12.73 35.36 32.76
N ASN A 128 11.48 35.74 33.00
CA ASN A 128 10.37 35.36 32.11
C ASN A 128 10.26 36.38 30.98
N VAL A 129 10.23 35.90 29.74
CA VAL A 129 10.00 36.66 28.53
C VAL A 129 8.64 36.27 27.97
N GLN A 130 7.67 37.18 27.98
CA GLN A 130 6.34 36.99 27.46
C GLN A 130 6.23 37.65 26.08
N TYR A 131 5.76 36.91 25.09
CA TYR A 131 5.49 37.42 23.76
C TYR A 131 4.02 37.84 23.58
N ASP A 132 3.73 38.74 22.61
CA ASP A 132 2.39 39.15 22.24
C ASP A 132 1.79 38.26 21.10
N VAL A 133 2.54 37.26 20.63
CA VAL A 133 2.16 36.32 19.60
C VAL A 133 2.22 34.88 20.13
N PRO A 134 1.44 33.96 19.61
CA PRO A 134 1.54 32.55 19.98
C PRO A 134 2.86 31.94 19.47
N SER A 135 3.31 30.86 20.11
CA SER A 135 4.55 30.15 19.77
C SER A 135 4.62 29.70 18.31
N THR A 136 3.47 29.49 17.68
CA THR A 136 3.33 29.13 16.25
C THR A 136 3.68 30.26 15.28
N SER A 137 3.75 31.50 15.76
CA SER A 137 4.09 32.69 14.98
C SER A 137 5.53 33.15 15.17
N LEU A 138 6.23 32.63 16.18
CA LEU A 138 7.65 32.91 16.40
C LEU A 138 8.48 32.25 15.29
N THR A 139 9.45 33.00 14.80
CA THR A 139 10.37 32.59 13.73
C THR A 139 11.76 32.20 14.30
N GLU A 140 12.61 31.59 13.48
CA GLU A 140 14.02 31.36 13.82
C GLU A 140 14.75 32.68 14.19
N HIS A 141 14.40 33.78 13.53
CA HIS A 141 14.95 35.12 13.84
C HIS A 141 14.60 35.56 15.26
N ASP A 142 13.38 35.29 15.73
CA ASP A 142 12.96 35.63 17.09
C ASP A 142 13.69 34.78 18.12
N THR A 143 13.94 33.51 17.81
CA THR A 143 14.73 32.57 18.62
C THR A 143 16.20 33.01 18.70
N ASP A 144 16.84 33.36 17.59
CA ASP A 144 18.21 33.88 17.56
C ASP A 144 18.33 35.22 18.33
N ALA A 145 17.30 36.04 18.24
CA ALA A 145 17.29 37.34 18.93
C ALA A 145 17.24 37.19 20.45
N ILE A 146 16.42 36.27 21.00
CA ILE A 146 16.36 36.02 22.47
C ILE A 146 17.66 35.41 22.95
N ILE A 147 18.27 34.48 22.19
CA ILE A 147 19.56 33.87 22.53
C ILE A 147 20.64 34.96 22.58
N SER A 148 20.74 35.78 21.54
CA SER A 148 21.72 36.85 21.46
C SER A 148 21.58 37.90 22.60
N ALA A 149 20.33 38.22 22.97
CA ALA A 149 20.04 39.15 24.03
C ALA A 149 20.31 38.56 25.44
N GLY A 150 20.03 37.24 25.59
CA GLY A 150 20.35 36.51 26.84
C GLY A 150 21.85 36.38 27.05
N ASP A 151 22.60 36.04 25.99
CA ASP A 151 24.06 35.82 26.05
C ASP A 151 24.87 37.07 26.43
N VAL A 152 24.27 38.26 26.42
CA VAL A 152 24.92 39.47 26.93
C VAL A 152 25.36 39.30 28.40
N ALA A 153 24.61 38.53 29.20
CA ALA A 153 24.98 38.21 30.56
C ALA A 153 26.08 37.13 30.66
N SER A 154 26.47 36.49 29.60
CA SER A 154 27.49 35.40 29.55
C SER A 154 28.90 35.97 29.70
N THR A 155 29.09 36.87 30.67
CA THR A 155 30.37 37.50 31.04
C THR A 155 30.75 37.05 32.46
N ASP A 156 32.04 37.18 32.81
CA ASP A 156 32.57 36.84 34.14
C ASP A 156 32.26 35.41 34.63
N GLY A 157 31.98 34.50 33.69
CA GLY A 157 31.74 33.08 33.99
C GLY A 157 30.27 32.72 34.29
N VAL A 158 29.33 33.63 34.09
CA VAL A 158 27.89 33.34 34.11
C VAL A 158 27.56 32.46 32.90
N THR A 159 26.82 31.36 33.13
CA THR A 159 26.29 30.51 32.06
C THR A 159 24.84 30.88 31.85
N VAL A 160 24.46 31.07 30.57
CA VAL A 160 23.06 31.37 30.18
C VAL A 160 22.45 30.16 29.51
N GLY A 161 21.19 29.84 29.83
CA GLY A 161 20.37 28.79 29.22
C GLY A 161 19.00 29.32 28.86
N PHE A 162 18.34 28.63 27.87
CA PHE A 162 17.09 29.10 27.34
C PHE A 162 16.05 27.98 27.42
N ALA A 163 14.93 28.21 28.10
CA ALA A 163 13.81 27.30 28.16
C ALA A 163 12.58 27.89 27.46
N GLY A 164 11.78 27.06 26.77
CA GLY A 164 10.63 27.55 26.02
C GLY A 164 10.96 28.11 24.62
N VAL A 165 12.22 28.02 24.19
CA VAL A 165 12.66 28.36 22.83
C VAL A 165 12.50 27.14 21.92
N THR A 166 12.30 27.40 20.63
CA THR A 166 12.22 26.34 19.63
C THR A 166 13.63 26.13 19.06
N ASP A 167 14.15 24.91 19.17
CA ASP A 167 15.40 24.59 18.48
C ASP A 167 15.21 24.79 16.98
N PRO A 168 16.14 25.44 16.27
CA PRO A 168 16.05 25.59 14.83
C PRO A 168 16.00 24.20 14.20
N PRO A 169 15.16 24.01 13.13
CA PRO A 169 15.17 22.76 12.41
C PRO A 169 16.56 22.55 11.84
N GLU A 170 17.21 21.43 12.17
CA GLU A 170 18.52 21.10 11.60
C GLU A 170 18.41 21.07 10.08
N ALA A 171 18.95 22.10 9.43
CA ALA A 171 18.97 22.23 7.99
C ALA A 171 20.02 21.27 7.41
N GLY A 172 19.58 20.05 7.09
CA GLY A 172 20.43 19.07 6.43
C GLY A 172 19.77 17.72 6.30
N VAL A 173 20.15 16.95 5.26
CA VAL A 173 19.87 15.51 5.20
C VAL A 173 20.67 14.88 6.32
N ASP A 174 19.98 14.41 7.35
CA ASP A 174 20.63 13.74 8.47
C ASP A 174 21.45 12.55 7.93
N TYR A 175 22.74 12.44 8.33
CA TYR A 175 23.63 11.34 7.90
C TYR A 175 23.01 9.97 8.21
N THR A 176 22.08 9.88 9.15
CA THR A 176 21.35 8.67 9.53
C THR A 176 20.40 8.22 8.41
N GLU A 177 19.70 9.14 7.77
CA GLU A 177 18.85 8.82 6.59
C GLU A 177 19.70 8.31 5.44
N ALA A 178 20.88 8.91 5.21
CA ALA A 178 21.81 8.46 4.18
C ALA A 178 22.32 7.02 4.44
N ILE A 179 22.56 6.65 5.70
CA ILE A 179 22.93 5.28 6.07
C ILE A 179 21.83 4.28 5.69
N GLY A 180 20.57 4.59 6.00
CA GLY A 180 19.41 3.76 5.64
C GLY A 180 19.30 3.53 4.14
N LEU A 181 19.49 4.60 3.37
CA LEU A 181 19.48 4.56 1.92
C LEU A 181 20.61 3.68 1.36
N VAL A 182 21.82 3.79 1.92
CA VAL A 182 22.97 2.94 1.55
C VAL A 182 22.72 1.47 1.88
N VAL A 183 22.16 1.18 3.07
CA VAL A 183 21.83 -0.21 3.45
C VAL A 183 20.74 -0.77 2.52
N ALA A 184 19.69 -0.01 2.24
CA ALA A 184 18.66 -0.40 1.27
C ALA A 184 19.26 -0.67 -0.11
N PHE A 185 20.18 0.17 -0.59
CA PHE A 185 20.88 -0.03 -1.84
C PHE A 185 21.69 -1.32 -1.86
N VAL A 186 22.45 -1.60 -0.77
CA VAL A 186 23.24 -2.85 -0.65
C VAL A 186 22.30 -4.06 -0.70
N VAL A 187 21.17 -4.05 0.01
CA VAL A 187 20.19 -5.14 -0.02
C VAL A 187 19.63 -5.33 -1.44
N LEU A 188 19.30 -4.24 -2.14
CA LEU A 188 18.87 -4.27 -3.54
C LEU A 188 19.94 -4.86 -4.47
N VAL A 189 21.21 -4.47 -4.30
CA VAL A 189 22.33 -5.01 -5.08
C VAL A 189 22.49 -6.51 -4.85
N ILE A 190 22.38 -6.96 -3.61
CA ILE A 190 22.44 -8.39 -3.27
C ILE A 190 21.25 -9.14 -3.90
N THR A 191 20.07 -8.55 -3.86
CA THR A 191 18.84 -9.16 -4.36
C THR A 191 18.85 -9.26 -5.88
N PHE A 192 19.21 -8.19 -6.57
CA PHE A 192 19.22 -8.11 -8.02
C PHE A 192 20.54 -8.58 -8.65
N GLY A 193 21.67 -8.44 -7.97
CA GLY A 193 22.99 -8.71 -8.53
C GLY A 193 23.39 -7.73 -9.66
N SER A 194 22.86 -6.49 -9.64
CA SER A 194 23.09 -5.44 -10.63
C SER A 194 22.92 -4.07 -9.98
N LEU A 195 23.94 -3.23 -10.08
CA LEU A 195 23.91 -1.85 -9.56
C LEU A 195 22.80 -1.01 -10.22
N LEU A 196 22.64 -1.15 -11.54
CA LEU A 196 21.64 -0.40 -12.29
C LEU A 196 20.22 -0.78 -11.87
N ALA A 197 19.93 -2.08 -11.73
CA ALA A 197 18.63 -2.54 -11.29
C ALA A 197 18.33 -2.17 -9.82
N ALA A 198 19.37 -2.05 -8.99
CA ALA A 198 19.25 -1.60 -7.60
C ALA A 198 19.03 -0.08 -7.49
N GLY A 199 19.65 0.70 -8.37
CA GLY A 199 19.52 2.15 -8.36
C GLY A 199 18.15 2.66 -8.79
N MET A 200 17.43 1.93 -9.65
CA MET A 200 16.11 2.38 -10.15
C MET A 200 15.06 2.55 -9.04
N PRO A 201 14.82 1.57 -8.15
CA PRO A 201 13.90 1.76 -7.03
C PRO A 201 14.25 2.95 -6.15
N LEU A 202 15.54 3.18 -5.91
CA LEU A 202 16.03 4.31 -5.12
C LEU A 202 15.67 5.65 -5.77
N VAL A 203 16.03 5.81 -7.05
CA VAL A 203 15.77 7.05 -7.80
C VAL A 203 14.27 7.34 -7.86
N THR A 204 13.44 6.32 -8.11
CA THR A 204 11.98 6.50 -8.15
C THR A 204 11.40 6.83 -6.79
N ALA A 205 11.90 6.23 -5.71
CA ALA A 205 11.45 6.53 -4.35
C ALA A 205 11.83 7.98 -3.96
N LEU A 206 13.06 8.43 -4.23
CA LEU A 206 13.50 9.80 -3.95
C LEU A 206 12.66 10.84 -4.72
N ILE A 207 12.33 10.57 -5.98
CA ILE A 207 11.45 11.46 -6.77
C ILE A 207 10.04 11.48 -6.16
N GLY A 208 9.52 10.32 -5.75
CA GLY A 208 8.20 10.22 -5.11
C GLY A 208 8.13 10.98 -3.79
N VAL A 209 9.16 10.84 -2.95
CA VAL A 209 9.29 11.57 -1.67
C VAL A 209 9.43 13.07 -1.90
N GLY A 210 10.33 13.48 -2.82
CA GLY A 210 10.49 14.90 -3.14
C GLY A 210 9.18 15.55 -3.60
N LEU A 211 8.42 14.86 -4.47
CA LEU A 211 7.11 15.34 -4.91
C LEU A 211 6.11 15.42 -3.75
N ALA A 212 6.10 14.44 -2.85
CA ALA A 212 5.23 14.43 -1.69
C ALA A 212 5.56 15.58 -0.72
N SER A 213 6.84 15.78 -0.40
CA SER A 213 7.29 16.89 0.44
C SER A 213 6.90 18.24 -0.15
N MET A 214 7.15 18.46 -1.45
CA MET A 214 6.73 19.69 -2.12
C MET A 214 5.22 19.88 -2.11
N SER A 215 4.45 18.80 -2.28
CA SER A 215 2.99 18.85 -2.22
C SER A 215 2.48 19.24 -0.83
N ILE A 216 3.12 18.72 0.23
CA ILE A 216 2.80 19.08 1.63
C ILE A 216 3.18 20.55 1.89
N THR A 217 4.35 21.00 1.41
CA THR A 217 4.76 22.40 1.52
C THR A 217 3.81 23.35 0.78
N ILE A 218 3.32 23.00 -0.41
CA ILE A 218 2.28 23.76 -1.11
C ILE A 218 0.99 23.80 -0.27
N ALA A 219 0.61 22.66 0.30
CA ALA A 219 -0.62 22.56 1.10
C ALA A 219 -0.52 23.39 2.40
N SER A 220 0.69 23.59 2.97
CA SER A 220 0.87 24.43 4.16
C SER A 220 0.59 25.93 3.92
N GLY A 221 0.58 26.38 2.67
CA GLY A 221 0.12 27.73 2.32
C GLY A 221 -1.40 27.92 2.40
N PHE A 222 -2.17 26.82 2.50
CA PHE A 222 -3.64 26.86 2.52
C PHE A 222 -4.25 26.26 3.79
N ALA A 223 -3.46 25.52 4.60
CA ALA A 223 -3.90 24.85 5.81
C ALA A 223 -2.75 24.76 6.81
N THR A 224 -3.08 24.74 8.11
CA THR A 224 -2.08 24.49 9.18
C THR A 224 -1.63 23.03 9.12
N ILE A 225 -0.35 22.82 8.80
CA ILE A 225 0.27 21.49 8.71
C ILE A 225 1.36 21.37 9.76
N SER A 226 1.32 20.24 10.51
CA SER A 226 2.35 19.94 11.50
C SER A 226 3.72 19.71 10.87
N SER A 227 4.77 20.24 11.50
CA SER A 227 6.17 20.01 11.09
C SER A 227 6.58 18.53 11.05
N THR A 228 5.87 17.67 11.78
CA THR A 228 6.09 16.22 11.77
C THR A 228 5.51 15.51 10.53
N ALA A 229 4.56 16.13 9.81
CA ALA A 229 3.91 15.52 8.65
C ALA A 229 4.87 15.25 7.47
N PRO A 230 5.76 16.16 7.05
CA PRO A 230 6.76 15.89 6.02
C PRO A 230 7.75 14.80 6.43
N LEU A 231 8.16 14.74 7.69
CA LEU A 231 9.10 13.72 8.20
C LEU A 231 8.49 12.32 8.08
N LEU A 232 7.24 12.16 8.52
CA LEU A 232 6.51 10.92 8.39
C LEU A 232 6.29 10.54 6.92
N ALA A 233 5.93 11.51 6.08
CA ALA A 233 5.75 11.32 4.64
C ALA A 233 7.05 10.87 3.96
N THR A 234 8.19 11.42 4.35
CA THR A 234 9.52 11.03 3.86
C THR A 234 9.85 9.60 4.27
N MET A 235 9.72 9.26 5.54
CA MET A 235 9.99 7.94 6.09
C MET A 235 9.14 6.87 5.41
N LEU A 236 7.82 7.09 5.33
CA LEU A 236 6.87 6.14 4.73
C LEU A 236 7.01 6.10 3.20
N GLY A 237 7.13 7.26 2.56
CA GLY A 237 7.29 7.39 1.11
C GLY A 237 8.55 6.69 0.60
N LEU A 238 9.66 6.80 1.33
CA LEU A 238 10.91 6.11 1.00
C LEU A 238 10.76 4.60 1.13
N ALA A 239 10.25 4.12 2.27
CA ALA A 239 10.06 2.70 2.53
C ALA A 239 9.14 2.04 1.50
N VAL A 240 7.96 2.60 1.29
CA VAL A 240 6.94 2.09 0.35
C VAL A 240 7.37 2.26 -1.11
N GLY A 241 7.99 3.40 -1.45
CA GLY A 241 8.44 3.68 -2.81
C GLY A 241 9.52 2.72 -3.31
N ILE A 242 10.50 2.39 -2.45
CA ILE A 242 11.54 1.39 -2.78
C ILE A 242 10.90 0.00 -2.95
N ASP A 243 9.99 -0.37 -2.04
CA ASP A 243 9.37 -1.70 -2.04
C ASP A 243 8.49 -1.92 -3.29
N TYR A 244 7.63 -0.96 -3.62
CA TYR A 244 6.77 -1.04 -4.81
C TYR A 244 7.58 -1.13 -6.11
N ALA A 245 8.63 -0.35 -6.21
CA ALA A 245 9.55 -0.44 -7.34
C ALA A 245 10.28 -1.79 -7.38
N LEU A 246 10.68 -2.34 -6.23
CA LEU A 246 11.31 -3.68 -6.12
C LEU A 246 10.43 -4.76 -6.74
N PHE A 247 9.13 -4.77 -6.44
CA PHE A 247 8.19 -5.77 -6.98
C PHE A 247 8.11 -5.72 -8.51
N ILE A 248 7.97 -4.53 -9.09
CA ILE A 248 7.88 -4.35 -10.55
C ILE A 248 9.21 -4.74 -11.22
N VAL A 249 10.36 -4.26 -10.72
CA VAL A 249 11.70 -4.58 -11.25
C VAL A 249 11.99 -6.08 -11.16
N SER A 250 11.63 -6.72 -10.03
CA SER A 250 11.82 -8.15 -9.83
C SER A 250 11.04 -8.96 -10.85
N ARG A 251 9.78 -8.62 -11.10
CA ARG A 251 8.92 -9.28 -12.08
C ARG A 251 9.44 -9.10 -13.50
N HIS A 252 9.79 -7.88 -13.87
CA HIS A 252 10.40 -7.56 -15.18
C HIS A 252 11.67 -8.39 -15.42
N ARG A 253 12.58 -8.45 -14.47
CA ARG A 253 13.82 -9.21 -14.60
C ARG A 253 13.62 -10.72 -14.68
N SER A 254 12.64 -11.26 -13.95
CA SER A 254 12.26 -12.66 -14.05
C SER A 254 11.77 -13.02 -15.46
N GLN A 255 10.98 -12.15 -16.07
CA GLN A 255 10.50 -12.33 -17.46
C GLN A 255 11.62 -12.20 -18.48
N LEU A 256 12.52 -11.22 -18.34
CA LEU A 256 13.70 -11.08 -19.18
C LEU A 256 14.60 -12.32 -19.14
N ALA A 257 14.76 -12.93 -17.96
CA ALA A 257 15.52 -14.17 -17.81
C ALA A 257 14.90 -15.36 -18.56
N ARG A 258 13.59 -15.33 -18.81
CA ARG A 258 12.84 -16.31 -19.59
C ARG A 258 12.79 -15.97 -21.09
N GLY A 259 13.44 -14.87 -21.53
CA GLY A 259 13.53 -14.47 -22.92
C GLY A 259 12.35 -13.63 -23.43
N VAL A 260 11.49 -13.12 -22.55
CA VAL A 260 10.39 -12.22 -22.96
C VAL A 260 10.98 -10.89 -23.46
N PRO A 261 10.48 -10.33 -24.58
CA PRO A 261 10.92 -9.04 -25.10
C PRO A 261 10.81 -7.91 -24.08
N VAL A 262 11.73 -6.93 -24.10
CA VAL A 262 11.82 -5.87 -23.08
C VAL A 262 10.50 -5.10 -22.92
N ARG A 263 9.90 -4.63 -24.02
CA ARG A 263 8.65 -3.82 -23.98
C ARG A 263 7.48 -4.63 -23.43
N GLU A 264 7.32 -5.85 -23.90
CA GLU A 264 6.27 -6.77 -23.43
C GLU A 264 6.47 -7.11 -21.94
N SER A 265 7.70 -7.41 -21.54
CA SER A 265 8.04 -7.67 -20.15
C SER A 265 7.72 -6.48 -19.23
N ILE A 266 7.94 -5.23 -19.67
CA ILE A 266 7.57 -4.03 -18.90
C ILE A 266 6.05 -3.96 -18.76
N ALA A 267 5.29 -4.07 -19.86
CA ALA A 267 3.84 -3.99 -19.84
C ALA A 267 3.22 -5.08 -18.97
N MET A 268 3.74 -6.32 -19.04
CA MET A 268 3.32 -7.44 -18.21
C MET A 268 3.71 -7.27 -16.74
N ALA A 269 4.88 -6.72 -16.43
CA ALA A 269 5.29 -6.47 -15.06
C ALA A 269 4.39 -5.43 -14.39
N VAL A 270 4.03 -4.36 -15.12
CA VAL A 270 3.08 -3.34 -14.64
C VAL A 270 1.66 -3.89 -14.52
N ALA A 271 1.23 -4.75 -15.46
CA ALA A 271 -0.09 -5.39 -15.41
C ALA A 271 -0.24 -6.35 -14.23
N THR A 272 0.81 -7.08 -13.87
CA THR A 272 0.79 -8.11 -12.81
C THR A 272 1.26 -7.55 -11.46
N ALA A 273 2.56 -7.28 -11.31
CA ALA A 273 3.10 -6.73 -10.07
C ALA A 273 2.57 -5.30 -9.79
N GLY A 274 2.39 -4.47 -10.84
CA GLY A 274 1.81 -3.12 -10.70
C GLY A 274 0.35 -3.15 -10.22
N SER A 275 -0.47 -4.15 -10.59
CA SER A 275 -1.83 -4.26 -10.04
C SER A 275 -1.84 -4.58 -8.55
N ALA A 276 -0.93 -5.43 -8.09
CA ALA A 276 -0.75 -5.69 -6.67
C ALA A 276 -0.25 -4.44 -5.93
N VAL A 277 0.71 -3.69 -6.50
CA VAL A 277 1.21 -2.42 -5.96
C VAL A 277 0.11 -1.37 -5.84
N VAL A 278 -0.74 -1.19 -6.86
CA VAL A 278 -1.87 -0.24 -6.80
C VAL A 278 -2.88 -0.65 -5.73
N PHE A 279 -3.18 -1.95 -5.61
CA PHE A 279 -4.08 -2.44 -4.57
C PHE A 279 -3.47 -2.24 -3.18
N ALA A 280 -2.22 -2.60 -3.00
CA ALA A 280 -1.44 -2.41 -1.80
C ALA A 280 -1.38 -0.92 -1.39
N GLY A 281 -1.01 -0.03 -2.31
CA GLY A 281 -1.03 1.41 -2.07
C GLY A 281 -2.42 1.93 -1.67
N LEU A 282 -3.48 1.43 -2.30
CA LEU A 282 -4.85 1.81 -1.93
C LEU A 282 -5.20 1.39 -0.50
N THR A 283 -4.79 0.20 -0.06
CA THR A 283 -5.02 -0.25 1.33
C THR A 283 -4.28 0.61 2.35
N VAL A 284 -3.03 1.00 2.06
CA VAL A 284 -2.25 1.94 2.90
C VAL A 284 -2.93 3.31 2.95
N ILE A 285 -3.34 3.86 1.79
CA ILE A 285 -4.03 5.15 1.71
C ILE A 285 -5.31 5.14 2.55
N ILE A 286 -6.14 4.09 2.42
CA ILE A 286 -7.39 3.96 3.20
C ILE A 286 -7.09 3.88 4.70
N ALA A 287 -6.05 3.14 5.10
CA ALA A 287 -5.64 3.04 6.50
C ALA A 287 -5.20 4.39 7.09
N LEU A 288 -4.38 5.14 6.32
CA LEU A 288 -3.91 6.47 6.71
C LEU A 288 -5.04 7.50 6.76
N LEU A 289 -5.96 7.48 5.79
CA LEU A 289 -7.16 8.30 5.82
C LEU A 289 -8.11 7.90 6.96
N GLY A 290 -8.04 6.64 7.42
CA GLY A 290 -8.75 6.16 8.60
C GLY A 290 -8.38 6.91 9.88
N LEU A 291 -7.21 7.57 9.95
CA LEU A 291 -6.85 8.45 11.06
C LEU A 291 -7.84 9.60 11.28
N ALA A 292 -8.56 10.01 10.24
CA ALA A 292 -9.63 11.01 10.36
C ALA A 292 -10.81 10.54 11.25
N VAL A 293 -11.00 9.24 11.46
CA VAL A 293 -12.04 8.68 12.33
C VAL A 293 -11.82 9.06 13.80
N VAL A 294 -10.55 9.30 14.17
CA VAL A 294 -10.16 9.73 15.53
C VAL A 294 -10.63 11.16 15.84
N GLN A 295 -10.96 11.94 14.82
CA GLN A 295 -11.43 13.33 14.91
C GLN A 295 -10.43 14.28 15.61
N ILE A 296 -9.15 14.00 15.53
CA ILE A 296 -8.08 14.87 16.01
C ILE A 296 -7.43 15.55 14.79
N PRO A 297 -7.50 16.87 14.66
CA PRO A 297 -7.10 17.59 13.45
C PRO A 297 -5.68 17.30 13.00
N PHE A 298 -4.68 17.36 13.89
CA PHE A 298 -3.29 17.14 13.51
C PHE A 298 -3.01 15.71 13.02
N LEU A 299 -3.67 14.68 13.60
CA LEU A 299 -3.58 13.30 13.10
C LEU A 299 -4.21 13.13 11.73
N THR A 300 -5.32 13.79 11.49
CA THR A 300 -5.98 13.78 10.17
C THR A 300 -5.06 14.38 9.12
N VAL A 301 -4.43 15.52 9.41
CA VAL A 301 -3.48 16.17 8.50
C VAL A 301 -2.23 15.33 8.28
N MET A 302 -1.68 14.72 9.34
CA MET A 302 -0.56 13.78 9.22
C MET A 302 -0.91 12.56 8.36
N GLY A 303 -2.11 11.99 8.56
CA GLY A 303 -2.62 10.88 7.76
C GLY A 303 -2.77 11.23 6.28
N ILE A 304 -3.30 12.41 5.98
CA ILE A 304 -3.42 12.93 4.60
C ILE A 304 -2.04 13.14 3.98
N GLY A 305 -1.10 13.75 4.70
CA GLY A 305 0.28 13.96 4.23
C GLY A 305 0.98 12.64 3.89
N ALA A 306 0.88 11.65 4.79
CA ALA A 306 1.41 10.32 4.54
C ALA A 306 0.70 9.61 3.37
N ALA A 307 -0.62 9.77 3.24
CA ALA A 307 -1.38 9.22 2.11
C ALA A 307 -0.93 9.84 0.78
N ILE A 308 -0.67 11.16 0.72
CA ILE A 308 -0.10 11.83 -0.45
C ILE A 308 1.25 11.21 -0.84
N ALA A 309 2.12 10.91 0.13
CA ALA A 309 3.41 10.27 -0.14
C ALA A 309 3.24 8.88 -0.78
N VAL A 310 2.29 8.08 -0.28
CA VAL A 310 1.97 6.77 -0.86
C VAL A 310 1.37 6.90 -2.27
N VAL A 311 0.47 7.86 -2.50
CA VAL A 311 -0.09 8.16 -3.84
C VAL A 311 1.03 8.50 -4.82
N CYS A 312 1.94 9.40 -4.44
CA CYS A 312 3.09 9.78 -5.25
C CYS A 312 3.99 8.56 -5.56
N ALA A 313 4.30 7.74 -4.54
CA ALA A 313 5.09 6.52 -4.71
C ALA A 313 4.44 5.54 -5.70
N VAL A 314 3.13 5.28 -5.59
CA VAL A 314 2.38 4.41 -6.52
C VAL A 314 2.41 4.95 -7.94
N ILE A 315 2.08 6.24 -8.13
CA ILE A 315 2.04 6.86 -9.46
C ILE A 315 3.43 6.80 -10.12
N VAL A 316 4.49 7.13 -9.38
CA VAL A 316 5.87 7.05 -9.86
C VAL A 316 6.24 5.61 -10.23
N ALA A 317 5.88 4.63 -9.40
CA ALA A 317 6.18 3.21 -9.63
C ALA A 317 5.48 2.65 -10.88
N VAL A 318 4.25 3.09 -11.21
CA VAL A 318 3.51 2.57 -12.37
C VAL A 318 3.72 3.38 -13.66
N THR A 319 4.36 4.55 -13.61
CA THR A 319 4.57 5.43 -14.78
C THR A 319 6.05 5.73 -15.04
N LEU A 320 6.77 6.33 -14.10
CA LEU A 320 8.18 6.70 -14.28
C LEU A 320 9.09 5.49 -14.31
N LEU A 321 8.91 4.54 -13.38
CA LEU A 321 9.74 3.34 -13.33
C LEU A 321 9.68 2.53 -14.63
N PRO A 322 8.50 2.23 -15.24
CA PRO A 322 8.43 1.59 -16.56
C PRO A 322 9.19 2.34 -17.67
N ALA A 323 9.15 3.66 -17.65
CA ALA A 323 9.91 4.48 -18.59
C ALA A 323 11.43 4.35 -18.38
N LEU A 324 11.90 4.34 -17.13
CA LEU A 324 13.30 4.09 -16.80
C LEU A 324 13.73 2.67 -17.19
N LEU A 325 12.88 1.66 -16.95
CA LEU A 325 13.13 0.29 -17.37
C LEU A 325 13.26 0.18 -18.89
N ALA A 326 12.48 0.94 -19.65
CA ALA A 326 12.58 0.98 -21.12
C ALA A 326 13.86 1.66 -21.59
N LEU A 327 14.27 2.75 -20.93
CA LEU A 327 15.50 3.49 -21.25
C LEU A 327 16.75 2.62 -21.12
N PHE A 328 16.80 1.79 -20.06
CA PHE A 328 17.94 0.93 -19.77
C PHE A 328 17.74 -0.54 -20.18
N GLY A 329 16.66 -0.87 -20.87
CA GLY A 329 16.13 -2.21 -21.10
C GLY A 329 17.16 -3.28 -21.45
N ARG A 330 18.05 -3.03 -22.42
CA ARG A 330 19.10 -4.00 -22.83
C ARG A 330 20.16 -4.25 -21.75
N LEU A 331 20.44 -3.28 -20.89
CA LEU A 331 21.44 -3.38 -19.81
C LEU A 331 20.91 -4.20 -18.60
N LEU A 332 19.59 -4.37 -18.50
CA LEU A 332 18.93 -5.09 -17.41
C LEU A 332 18.84 -6.60 -17.68
N ILE A 333 19.11 -7.06 -18.91
CA ILE A 333 19.05 -8.49 -19.26
C ILE A 333 20.11 -9.25 -18.45
N PRO A 334 19.71 -10.25 -17.64
CA PRO A 334 20.66 -11.00 -16.82
C PRO A 334 21.61 -11.79 -17.69
N LYS A 335 22.92 -11.67 -17.47
CA LYS A 335 23.91 -12.50 -18.18
C LYS A 335 23.62 -13.99 -17.88
N PRO A 336 23.61 -14.88 -18.90
CA PRO A 336 23.32 -16.32 -18.71
C PRO A 336 24.23 -17.01 -17.71
N THR A 337 25.45 -16.49 -17.55
CA THR A 337 26.44 -16.98 -16.58
C THR A 337 26.21 -16.50 -15.15
N SER A 338 25.28 -15.54 -14.93
CA SER A 338 25.03 -14.98 -13.61
C SER A 338 24.34 -16.01 -12.70
N ARG A 339 24.67 -15.94 -11.39
CA ARG A 339 24.02 -16.79 -10.38
C ARG A 339 22.49 -16.55 -10.33
N ALA A 340 22.04 -15.35 -10.66
CA ALA A 340 20.62 -14.99 -10.72
C ALA A 340 19.90 -15.71 -11.87
N ALA A 341 20.43 -15.64 -13.10
CA ALA A 341 19.87 -16.33 -14.27
C ALA A 341 19.86 -17.85 -14.10
N ARG A 342 20.97 -18.43 -13.61
CA ARG A 342 21.04 -19.89 -13.36
C ARG A 342 20.06 -20.39 -12.30
N ARG A 343 19.71 -19.57 -11.31
CA ARG A 343 18.73 -19.94 -10.29
C ARG A 343 17.30 -19.84 -10.80
N GLU A 344 17.03 -18.93 -11.72
CA GLU A 344 15.70 -18.72 -12.31
C GLU A 344 15.37 -19.80 -13.37
N LEU A 345 16.40 -20.25 -14.10
CA LEU A 345 16.30 -21.33 -15.09
C LEU A 345 16.36 -22.74 -14.47
N ALA A 346 16.87 -22.88 -13.23
CA ALA A 346 16.85 -24.14 -12.49
C ALA A 346 15.41 -24.45 -12.05
N GLY A 347 14.71 -25.24 -12.85
CA GLY A 347 13.33 -25.70 -12.57
C GLY A 347 13.18 -26.41 -11.22
N PRO A 348 11.98 -26.94 -10.91
CA PRO A 348 11.63 -27.55 -9.60
C PRO A 348 12.54 -28.68 -9.09
N GLY A 349 13.40 -29.23 -9.94
CA GLY A 349 14.35 -30.33 -9.64
C GLY A 349 15.73 -29.91 -9.06
N GLY A 350 15.99 -28.60 -8.86
CA GLY A 350 17.24 -28.08 -8.31
C GLY A 350 17.42 -28.32 -6.81
N ARG A 351 18.62 -28.00 -6.26
CA ARG A 351 18.87 -28.05 -4.80
C ARG A 351 17.84 -27.23 -4.05
N PRO A 352 17.24 -27.73 -2.94
CA PRO A 352 16.19 -27.04 -2.21
C PRO A 352 16.70 -25.68 -1.72
N THR A 353 15.97 -24.61 -2.06
CA THR A 353 16.25 -23.24 -1.61
C THR A 353 16.14 -23.13 -0.09
N LEU A 354 16.78 -22.11 0.51
CA LEU A 354 16.64 -21.83 1.95
C LEU A 354 15.16 -21.65 2.33
N ALA A 355 14.39 -20.94 1.49
CA ALA A 355 12.95 -20.74 1.69
C ALA A 355 12.18 -22.07 1.75
N ARG A 356 12.49 -23.01 0.85
CA ARG A 356 11.85 -24.34 0.84
C ARG A 356 12.25 -25.17 2.06
N ARG A 357 13.49 -25.03 2.56
CA ARG A 357 13.91 -25.68 3.82
C ARG A 357 13.19 -25.08 5.02
N TRP A 358 13.07 -23.75 5.06
CA TRP A 358 12.38 -23.03 6.11
C TRP A 358 10.91 -23.41 6.20
N VAL A 359 10.16 -23.32 5.10
CA VAL A 359 8.73 -23.65 5.12
C VAL A 359 8.48 -25.10 5.49
N ARG A 360 9.33 -26.03 5.05
CA ARG A 360 9.23 -27.44 5.46
C ARG A 360 9.50 -27.65 6.95
N LEU A 361 10.45 -26.89 7.54
CA LEU A 361 10.70 -26.92 8.98
C LEU A 361 9.47 -26.42 9.76
N VAL A 362 8.94 -25.28 9.37
CA VAL A 362 7.80 -24.61 9.99
C VAL A 362 6.53 -25.47 9.89
N THR A 363 6.31 -26.10 8.73
CA THR A 363 5.11 -26.91 8.45
C THR A 363 5.24 -28.37 8.88
N ALA A 364 6.43 -28.83 9.31
CA ALA A 364 6.63 -30.20 9.78
C ALA A 364 5.87 -30.50 11.09
N ARG A 365 5.76 -29.51 11.98
CA ARG A 365 5.01 -29.58 13.24
C ARG A 365 4.20 -28.30 13.45
N PRO A 366 3.15 -28.09 12.67
CA PRO A 366 2.50 -26.78 12.58
C PRO A 366 1.89 -26.31 13.91
N ILE A 367 1.34 -27.20 14.73
CA ILE A 367 0.79 -26.83 16.05
C ILE A 367 1.89 -26.29 16.97
N ILE A 368 3.04 -26.94 17.01
CA ILE A 368 4.17 -26.48 17.86
C ILE A 368 4.65 -25.12 17.38
N THR A 369 4.77 -24.95 16.06
CA THR A 369 5.17 -23.68 15.45
C THR A 369 4.20 -22.55 15.81
N VAL A 370 2.90 -22.78 15.66
CA VAL A 370 1.86 -21.78 15.99
C VAL A 370 1.94 -21.42 17.47
N VAL A 371 1.96 -22.41 18.38
CA VAL A 371 2.01 -22.16 19.82
C VAL A 371 3.27 -21.42 20.23
N ALA A 372 4.44 -21.86 19.73
CA ALA A 372 5.72 -21.22 20.05
C ALA A 372 5.79 -19.77 19.54
N THR A 373 5.30 -19.53 18.32
CA THR A 373 5.30 -18.20 17.72
C THR A 373 4.34 -17.27 18.46
N VAL A 374 3.11 -17.70 18.74
CA VAL A 374 2.13 -16.92 19.49
C VAL A 374 2.63 -16.62 20.89
N LEU A 375 3.16 -17.61 21.60
CA LEU A 375 3.71 -17.43 22.94
C LEU A 375 4.90 -16.45 22.93
N GLY A 376 5.80 -16.58 21.96
CA GLY A 376 6.94 -15.65 21.79
C GLY A 376 6.48 -14.20 21.58
N LEU A 377 5.48 -13.98 20.71
CA LEU A 377 4.90 -12.64 20.48
C LEU A 377 4.18 -12.12 21.72
N LEU A 378 3.44 -12.96 22.45
CA LEU A 378 2.79 -12.56 23.70
C LEU A 378 3.80 -12.18 24.80
N ILE A 379 4.94 -12.88 24.90
CA ILE A 379 6.00 -12.50 25.83
C ILE A 379 6.57 -11.13 25.46
N LEU A 380 6.83 -10.86 24.19
CA LEU A 380 7.26 -9.54 23.72
C LEU A 380 6.21 -8.45 23.93
N ALA A 381 4.94 -8.82 23.97
CA ALA A 381 3.82 -7.91 24.19
C ALA A 381 3.63 -7.50 25.67
N VAL A 382 4.19 -8.26 26.64
CA VAL A 382 3.99 -8.01 28.09
C VAL A 382 4.32 -6.56 28.48
N PRO A 383 5.45 -5.94 28.07
CA PRO A 383 5.75 -4.56 28.48
C PRO A 383 4.72 -3.55 27.98
N ALA A 384 4.02 -3.80 26.88
CA ALA A 384 2.99 -2.90 26.35
C ALA A 384 1.82 -2.67 27.35
N THR A 385 1.62 -3.57 28.33
CA THR A 385 0.60 -3.38 29.36
C THR A 385 0.93 -2.27 30.36
N GLN A 386 2.18 -1.81 30.38
CA GLN A 386 2.68 -0.73 31.25
C GLN A 386 3.00 0.54 30.45
N MET A 387 2.68 0.56 29.16
CA MET A 387 2.97 1.71 28.29
C MET A 387 2.21 2.94 28.74
N ARG A 388 2.94 3.98 29.06
CA ARG A 388 2.41 5.31 29.39
C ARG A 388 2.57 6.24 28.19
N LEU A 389 1.60 7.11 28.00
CA LEU A 389 1.50 7.99 26.85
C LEU A 389 1.57 9.45 27.30
N THR A 390 2.46 10.23 26.67
CA THR A 390 2.58 11.67 26.90
C THR A 390 2.87 12.41 25.59
N LEU A 391 2.72 13.74 25.59
CA LEU A 391 3.36 14.57 24.58
C LEU A 391 4.78 14.90 25.05
N PRO A 392 5.80 14.78 24.18
CA PRO A 392 7.18 15.08 24.56
C PRO A 392 7.35 16.57 24.87
N ASP A 393 8.07 16.86 25.93
CA ASP A 393 8.58 18.19 26.31
C ASP A 393 10.04 18.37 25.84
N ALA A 394 10.64 19.53 26.14
CA ALA A 394 12.03 19.82 25.80
C ALA A 394 13.03 18.84 26.45
N GLY A 395 12.64 18.17 27.55
CA GLY A 395 13.44 17.14 28.19
C GLY A 395 13.68 15.87 27.35
N TYR A 396 12.94 15.68 26.28
CA TYR A 396 13.13 14.58 25.32
C TYR A 396 14.01 14.97 24.13
N ASN A 397 14.41 16.24 24.01
CA ASN A 397 15.29 16.69 22.93
C ASN A 397 16.72 16.14 23.11
N PRO A 398 17.50 16.06 22.03
CA PRO A 398 18.88 15.55 22.11
C PRO A 398 19.72 16.28 23.15
N PRO A 399 20.57 15.57 23.92
CA PRO A 399 21.52 16.19 24.82
C PRO A 399 22.40 17.17 24.06
N GLY A 400 22.47 18.44 24.55
CA GLY A 400 23.27 19.48 23.91
C GLY A 400 22.50 20.48 23.07
N SER A 401 21.19 20.23 22.75
CA SER A 401 20.33 21.28 22.21
C SER A 401 20.05 22.35 23.24
N GLU A 402 19.81 23.58 22.81
CA GLU A 402 19.60 24.73 23.69
C GLU A 402 18.36 24.57 24.54
N SER A 403 17.26 24.13 23.96
CA SER A 403 16.02 23.87 24.68
C SER A 403 16.18 22.77 25.74
N ARG A 404 17.00 21.73 25.49
CA ARG A 404 17.30 20.67 26.45
C ARG A 404 18.17 21.19 27.60
N GLN A 405 19.20 21.97 27.28
CA GLN A 405 20.07 22.58 28.31
C GLN A 405 19.26 23.48 29.25
N GLY A 406 18.39 24.34 28.69
CA GLY A 406 17.49 25.18 29.47
C GLY A 406 16.54 24.37 30.37
N TYR A 407 15.95 23.27 29.82
CA TYR A 407 15.11 22.36 30.60
C TYR A 407 15.86 21.75 31.80
N ASP A 408 17.08 21.24 31.56
CA ASP A 408 17.88 20.60 32.61
C ASP A 408 18.32 21.60 33.68
N LEU A 409 18.75 22.82 33.31
CA LEU A 409 19.10 23.90 34.22
C LEU A 409 17.91 24.32 35.10
N LEU A 410 16.73 24.49 34.49
CA LEU A 410 15.52 24.85 35.22
C LEU A 410 15.13 23.75 36.23
N SER A 411 15.21 22.47 35.80
CA SER A 411 14.96 21.35 36.71
C SER A 411 15.93 21.27 37.87
N GLN A 412 17.23 21.58 37.64
CA GLN A 412 18.27 21.52 38.66
C GLN A 412 18.13 22.64 39.70
N GLY A 413 17.84 23.87 39.23
CA GLY A 413 17.79 25.03 40.12
C GLY A 413 16.48 25.20 40.88
N PHE A 414 15.38 24.84 40.23
CA PHE A 414 14.04 25.17 40.72
C PHE A 414 13.15 23.95 40.95
N GLY A 415 13.50 22.81 40.39
CA GLY A 415 12.71 21.60 40.43
C GLY A 415 12.04 21.24 39.09
N PRO A 416 11.69 19.95 38.86
CA PRO A 416 11.24 19.46 37.58
C PRO A 416 9.90 20.07 37.12
N GLY A 417 9.02 20.43 38.07
CA GLY A 417 7.69 20.99 37.73
C GLY A 417 7.74 22.40 37.14
N PHE A 418 8.85 23.15 37.30
CA PHE A 418 9.01 24.46 36.66
C PHE A 418 9.06 24.42 35.15
N ASN A 419 9.27 23.23 34.54
CA ASN A 419 9.16 23.01 33.12
C ASN A 419 7.74 22.83 32.63
N GLY A 420 6.76 22.66 33.51
CA GLY A 420 5.38 22.38 33.16
C GLY A 420 4.37 23.07 34.07
N PRO A 421 4.39 24.40 34.21
CA PRO A 421 3.41 25.10 35.00
C PRO A 421 2.00 24.86 34.46
N LEU A 422 1.03 24.68 35.38
CA LEU A 422 -0.39 24.63 35.08
C LEU A 422 -0.94 26.05 35.23
N LEU A 423 -1.82 26.43 34.31
CA LEU A 423 -2.49 27.72 34.34
C LEU A 423 -3.98 27.49 34.62
N VAL A 424 -4.49 28.09 35.68
CA VAL A 424 -5.91 28.08 35.99
C VAL A 424 -6.52 29.42 35.60
N THR A 425 -7.60 29.36 34.81
CA THR A 425 -8.38 30.51 34.37
C THR A 425 -9.73 30.52 35.08
N ALA A 426 -10.15 31.64 35.64
CA ALA A 426 -11.43 31.80 36.33
C ALA A 426 -12.25 32.93 35.71
N ASP A 427 -13.52 32.66 35.38
CA ASP A 427 -14.49 33.67 34.92
C ASP A 427 -15.08 34.40 36.11
N ILE A 428 -14.55 35.58 36.40
CA ILE A 428 -14.95 36.41 37.54
C ILE A 428 -15.91 37.53 37.16
N SER A 429 -16.45 37.50 35.95
CA SER A 429 -17.35 38.58 35.41
C SER A 429 -18.59 38.82 36.23
N LYS A 430 -19.03 37.86 37.05
CA LYS A 430 -20.25 37.97 37.89
C LYS A 430 -19.93 38.34 39.37
N THR A 431 -18.66 38.53 39.69
CA THR A 431 -18.21 38.74 41.09
C THR A 431 -18.09 40.19 41.41
N LEU A 432 -18.53 40.57 42.61
CA LEU A 432 -18.47 41.95 43.12
C LEU A 432 -17.25 42.24 44.02
N ASP A 433 -16.64 41.17 44.58
CA ASP A 433 -15.49 41.28 45.50
C ASP A 433 -14.31 40.52 44.89
N ILE A 434 -13.52 41.25 44.10
CA ILE A 434 -12.37 40.66 43.38
C ILE A 434 -11.30 40.17 44.36
N SER A 435 -11.02 40.92 45.44
CA SER A 435 -9.98 40.53 46.43
C SER A 435 -10.28 39.19 47.09
N LYS A 436 -11.56 38.95 47.46
CA LYS A 436 -12.00 37.66 48.00
C LYS A 436 -11.84 36.54 47.03
N VAL A 437 -12.14 36.78 45.74
CA VAL A 437 -12.01 35.79 44.69
C VAL A 437 -10.55 35.40 44.46
N LEU A 438 -9.67 36.40 44.37
CA LEU A 438 -8.23 36.16 44.16
C LEU A 438 -7.63 35.33 45.29
N THR A 439 -8.02 35.63 46.55
CA THR A 439 -7.59 34.87 47.73
C THR A 439 -8.17 33.45 47.70
N ALA A 440 -9.45 33.29 47.37
CA ALA A 440 -10.09 31.98 47.35
C ALA A 440 -9.46 31.05 46.25
N LEU A 441 -9.08 31.60 45.13
CA LEU A 441 -8.38 30.85 44.05
C LEU A 441 -6.98 30.38 44.55
N HIS A 442 -6.22 31.24 45.19
CA HIS A 442 -4.91 30.89 45.73
C HIS A 442 -5.01 29.82 46.82
N ASP A 443 -5.94 30.02 47.78
CA ASP A 443 -6.10 29.09 48.92
C ASP A 443 -6.62 27.72 48.51
N GLU A 444 -7.43 27.63 47.44
CA GLU A 444 -7.94 26.36 46.91
C GLU A 444 -6.82 25.41 46.45
N PHE A 445 -5.76 25.98 45.87
CA PHE A 445 -4.71 25.16 45.24
C PHE A 445 -3.46 25.01 46.14
N ALA A 446 -3.20 25.94 47.07
CA ALA A 446 -1.99 25.95 47.91
C ALA A 446 -1.87 24.69 48.79
N GLY A 447 -2.97 24.00 49.10
CA GLY A 447 -2.99 22.81 49.97
C GLY A 447 -3.05 21.49 49.25
N LEU A 448 -2.98 21.47 47.90
CA LEU A 448 -3.04 20.25 47.14
C LEU A 448 -1.72 19.45 47.20
N PRO A 449 -1.78 18.11 47.16
CA PRO A 449 -0.59 17.28 47.02
C PRO A 449 0.07 17.53 45.66
N ASP A 450 1.40 17.44 45.60
CA ASP A 450 2.21 17.64 44.39
C ASP A 450 2.20 19.11 43.87
N VAL A 451 2.00 20.09 44.77
CA VAL A 451 2.09 21.51 44.45
C VAL A 451 3.31 22.11 45.12
N ALA A 452 4.29 22.55 44.32
CA ALA A 452 5.50 23.25 44.80
C ALA A 452 5.21 24.72 45.13
N SER A 453 4.47 25.42 44.27
CA SER A 453 4.09 26.80 44.50
C SER A 453 2.81 27.16 43.73
N VAL A 454 2.09 28.15 44.26
CA VAL A 454 0.91 28.77 43.66
C VAL A 454 1.16 30.26 43.56
N SER A 455 1.06 30.85 42.38
CA SER A 455 1.18 32.29 42.22
C SER A 455 -0.01 33.03 42.81
N GLN A 456 0.14 34.33 43.06
CA GLN A 456 -1.01 35.15 43.33
C GLN A 456 -1.93 35.20 42.10
N ALA A 457 -3.22 35.23 42.35
CA ALA A 457 -4.20 35.34 41.26
C ALA A 457 -4.14 36.77 40.66
N ILE A 458 -4.01 36.84 39.32
CA ILE A 458 -3.87 38.10 38.60
C ILE A 458 -5.14 38.33 37.79
N PRO A 459 -5.93 39.41 38.00
CA PRO A 459 -7.06 39.76 37.17
C PRO A 459 -6.58 40.42 35.87
N ASN A 460 -7.36 40.24 34.77
CA ASN A 460 -7.15 41.03 33.56
C ASN A 460 -7.60 42.50 33.72
N ALA A 461 -7.25 43.35 32.76
CA ALA A 461 -7.54 44.78 32.79
C ALA A 461 -9.03 45.11 32.92
N THR A 462 -9.93 44.29 32.47
CA THR A 462 -11.40 44.43 32.57
C THR A 462 -11.98 43.80 33.82
N ALA A 463 -11.16 43.12 34.60
CA ALA A 463 -11.55 42.41 35.83
C ALA A 463 -12.72 41.43 35.65
N ASP A 464 -12.79 40.81 34.49
CA ASP A 464 -13.77 39.77 34.17
C ASP A 464 -13.17 38.35 34.07
N MET A 465 -11.81 38.26 34.17
CA MET A 465 -11.07 37.02 34.20
C MET A 465 -9.89 37.12 35.16
N ALA A 466 -9.58 36.05 35.87
CA ALA A 466 -8.37 35.93 36.66
C ALA A 466 -7.59 34.67 36.26
N ILE A 467 -6.28 34.74 36.41
CA ILE A 467 -5.34 33.63 36.20
C ILE A 467 -4.55 33.32 37.43
N VAL A 468 -4.23 32.03 37.65
CA VAL A 468 -3.35 31.53 38.70
C VAL A 468 -2.40 30.51 38.05
N SER A 469 -1.10 30.67 38.33
CA SER A 469 -0.11 29.66 37.91
C SER A 469 0.14 28.70 39.06
N ILE A 470 0.10 27.42 38.81
CA ILE A 470 0.41 26.34 39.75
C ILE A 470 1.63 25.60 39.22
N ILE A 471 2.66 25.53 40.03
CA ILE A 471 3.87 24.78 39.68
C ILE A 471 3.81 23.46 40.45
N PRO A 472 3.76 22.29 39.72
CA PRO A 472 3.84 20.99 40.37
C PRO A 472 5.20 20.72 41.00
N ASP A 473 5.28 19.83 41.99
CA ASP A 473 6.57 19.31 42.51
C ASP A 473 7.18 18.31 41.52
N SER A 474 6.34 17.55 40.83
CA SER A 474 6.73 16.50 39.89
C SER A 474 6.91 17.02 38.46
N SER A 475 7.58 16.23 37.62
CA SER A 475 7.79 16.57 36.17
C SER A 475 6.48 16.57 35.39
N PRO A 476 6.41 17.31 34.26
CA PRO A 476 5.20 17.41 33.44
C PRO A 476 4.67 16.07 32.90
N ASP A 477 5.56 15.08 32.71
CA ASP A 477 5.27 13.74 32.17
C ASP A 477 5.01 12.68 33.27
N SER A 478 4.95 13.14 34.57
CA SER A 478 4.73 12.24 35.69
C SER A 478 3.25 11.92 35.91
N GLU A 479 2.98 10.77 36.52
CA GLU A 479 1.63 10.35 36.88
C GLU A 479 1.05 11.26 38.00
N GLN A 480 1.91 11.81 38.89
CA GLN A 480 1.52 12.72 39.94
C GLN A 480 0.96 14.03 39.37
N THR A 481 1.61 14.61 38.37
CA THR A 481 1.11 15.81 37.69
C THR A 481 -0.23 15.55 36.99
N VAL A 482 -0.43 14.36 36.36
CA VAL A 482 -1.72 13.96 35.78
C VAL A 482 -2.80 13.90 36.87
N GLN A 483 -2.50 13.29 38.02
CA GLN A 483 -3.41 13.20 39.17
C GLN A 483 -3.71 14.57 39.77
N LEU A 484 -2.72 15.49 39.83
CA LEU A 484 -2.94 16.86 40.25
C LEU A 484 -3.94 17.59 39.35
N VAL A 485 -3.76 17.52 38.02
CA VAL A 485 -4.70 18.14 37.05
C VAL A 485 -6.11 17.60 37.23
N GLN A 486 -6.26 16.29 37.42
CA GLN A 486 -7.57 15.67 37.65
C GLN A 486 -8.17 16.13 39.00
N SER A 487 -7.36 16.21 40.07
CA SER A 487 -7.81 16.69 41.40
C SER A 487 -8.30 18.12 41.35
N ILE A 488 -7.62 18.99 40.57
CA ILE A 488 -8.04 20.38 40.38
C ILE A 488 -9.40 20.40 39.65
N ARG A 489 -9.57 19.58 38.59
CA ARG A 489 -10.82 19.50 37.83
C ARG A 489 -11.99 18.97 38.65
N ASP A 490 -11.78 17.94 39.46
CA ASP A 490 -12.80 17.31 40.31
C ASP A 490 -13.35 18.28 41.35
N LYS A 491 -12.53 19.20 41.81
CA LYS A 491 -12.92 20.24 42.79
C LYS A 491 -13.65 21.43 42.14
N ALA A 492 -13.60 21.63 40.83
CA ALA A 492 -14.14 22.79 40.15
C ALA A 492 -15.64 23.00 40.43
N GLY A 493 -16.46 21.93 40.41
CA GLY A 493 -17.89 22.03 40.69
C GLY A 493 -18.19 22.47 42.14
N ALA A 494 -17.52 21.88 43.11
CA ALA A 494 -17.70 22.25 44.52
C ALA A 494 -17.21 23.67 44.79
N PHE A 495 -16.15 24.12 44.14
CA PHE A 495 -15.64 25.48 44.22
C PHE A 495 -16.63 26.48 43.63
N GLU A 496 -17.19 26.19 42.47
CA GLU A 496 -18.24 27.02 41.82
C GLU A 496 -19.47 27.15 42.69
N ASP A 497 -19.95 26.07 43.33
CA ASP A 497 -21.08 26.09 44.25
C ASP A 497 -20.80 26.94 45.49
N ALA A 498 -19.57 26.96 45.98
CA ALA A 498 -19.17 27.72 47.18
C ALA A 498 -18.89 29.20 46.89
N ASN A 499 -18.30 29.52 45.73
CA ASN A 499 -17.77 30.84 45.43
C ASN A 499 -18.55 31.60 44.35
N GLY A 500 -19.39 30.89 43.56
CA GLY A 500 -20.29 31.48 42.56
C GLY A 500 -19.63 31.75 41.19
N PHE A 501 -18.41 31.24 40.91
CA PHE A 501 -17.75 31.39 39.63
C PHE A 501 -16.93 30.14 39.29
N PRO A 502 -16.90 29.72 37.98
CA PRO A 502 -16.17 28.55 37.54
C PRO A 502 -14.69 28.87 37.28
N TYR A 503 -13.85 27.83 37.37
CA TYR A 503 -12.49 27.87 36.89
C TYR A 503 -12.19 26.67 35.97
N GLN A 504 -11.18 26.81 35.13
CA GLN A 504 -10.69 25.77 34.23
C GLN A 504 -9.18 25.72 34.24
N VAL A 505 -8.61 24.52 33.99
CA VAL A 505 -7.16 24.29 33.94
C VAL A 505 -6.70 24.25 32.48
N THR A 506 -5.63 24.98 32.20
CA THR A 506 -4.95 25.03 30.89
C THR A 506 -3.44 25.06 31.07
N GLY A 507 -2.69 25.47 30.08
CA GLY A 507 -1.23 25.39 30.01
C GLY A 507 -0.77 24.18 29.19
N GLN A 508 0.49 24.20 28.74
CA GLN A 508 1.05 23.17 27.86
C GLN A 508 0.93 21.77 28.46
N THR A 509 1.16 21.60 29.73
CA THR A 509 1.05 20.32 30.45
C THR A 509 -0.40 19.82 30.46
N ALA A 510 -1.37 20.66 30.80
CA ALA A 510 -2.77 20.27 30.85
C ALA A 510 -3.32 19.94 29.43
N LEU A 511 -2.91 20.71 28.41
CA LEU A 511 -3.20 20.40 27.00
C LEU A 511 -2.61 19.04 26.60
N GLY A 512 -1.36 18.76 26.96
CA GLY A 512 -0.69 17.50 26.71
C GLY A 512 -1.41 16.30 27.36
N ILE A 513 -1.90 16.47 28.59
CA ILE A 513 -2.68 15.44 29.29
C ILE A 513 -4.01 15.19 28.57
N ASP A 514 -4.74 16.25 28.17
CA ASP A 514 -6.02 16.10 27.45
C ASP A 514 -5.83 15.43 26.09
N VAL A 515 -4.77 15.79 25.35
CA VAL A 515 -4.42 15.16 24.07
C VAL A 515 -4.13 13.66 24.28
N SER A 516 -3.32 13.34 25.29
CA SER A 516 -2.93 11.95 25.60
C SER A 516 -4.13 11.11 26.00
N GLN A 517 -5.03 11.66 26.82
CA GLN A 517 -6.27 10.99 27.22
C GLN A 517 -7.18 10.75 26.02
N ARG A 518 -7.39 11.77 25.18
CA ARG A 518 -8.24 11.65 23.97
C ARG A 518 -7.71 10.62 22.98
N LEU A 519 -6.39 10.54 22.83
CA LEU A 519 -5.71 9.57 21.99
C LEU A 519 -5.85 8.16 22.57
N SER A 520 -5.70 8.00 23.88
CA SER A 520 -5.89 6.71 24.55
C SER A 520 -7.32 6.21 24.38
N ASP A 521 -8.32 7.06 24.55
CA ASP A 521 -9.74 6.71 24.36
C ASP A 521 -10.06 6.33 22.91
N ALA A 522 -9.35 6.91 21.94
CA ALA A 522 -9.51 6.64 20.52
C ALA A 522 -8.82 5.34 20.05
N LEU A 523 -7.90 4.76 20.82
CA LEU A 523 -7.14 3.57 20.44
C LEU A 523 -8.05 2.37 20.10
N LEU A 524 -8.99 2.04 21.00
CA LEU A 524 -9.87 0.89 20.82
C LEU A 524 -10.85 1.06 19.65
N PRO A 525 -11.58 2.18 19.52
CA PRO A 525 -12.40 2.45 18.34
C PRO A 525 -11.61 2.38 17.03
N PHE A 526 -10.43 2.98 16.99
CA PHE A 526 -9.57 2.96 15.81
C PHE A 526 -9.11 1.53 15.47
N ALA A 527 -8.68 0.75 16.47
CA ALA A 527 -8.29 -0.64 16.27
C ALA A 527 -9.44 -1.48 15.67
N LEU A 528 -10.68 -1.29 16.15
CA LEU A 528 -11.86 -1.97 15.61
C LEU A 528 -12.14 -1.60 14.15
N VAL A 529 -11.98 -0.33 13.78
CA VAL A 529 -12.13 0.12 12.39
C VAL A 529 -11.06 -0.52 11.50
N VAL A 530 -9.80 -0.52 11.92
CA VAL A 530 -8.69 -1.13 11.18
C VAL A 530 -8.89 -2.63 11.03
N VAL A 531 -9.26 -3.33 12.09
CA VAL A 531 -9.58 -4.78 12.06
C VAL A 531 -10.75 -5.08 11.12
N GLY A 532 -11.83 -4.32 11.21
CA GLY A 532 -12.99 -4.47 10.33
C GLY A 532 -12.63 -4.28 8.86
N LEU A 533 -11.86 -3.23 8.56
CA LEU A 533 -11.36 -2.94 7.22
C LEU A 533 -10.47 -4.07 6.69
N CYS A 534 -9.56 -4.60 7.53
CA CYS A 534 -8.71 -5.74 7.24
C CYS A 534 -9.54 -6.95 6.78
N ILE A 535 -10.50 -7.36 7.60
CA ILE A 535 -11.34 -8.53 7.32
C ILE A 535 -12.11 -8.32 6.01
N VAL A 536 -12.70 -7.15 5.80
CA VAL A 536 -13.48 -6.85 4.59
C VAL A 536 -12.60 -6.88 3.34
N LEU A 537 -11.49 -6.13 3.33
CA LEU A 537 -10.59 -6.03 2.16
C LEU A 537 -9.99 -7.38 1.80
N LEU A 538 -9.44 -8.11 2.77
CA LEU A 538 -8.86 -9.42 2.50
C LEU A 538 -9.89 -10.47 2.11
N THR A 539 -11.13 -10.40 2.64
CA THR A 539 -12.21 -11.31 2.22
C THR A 539 -12.57 -11.08 0.75
N ILE A 540 -12.60 -9.83 0.29
CA ILE A 540 -12.85 -9.50 -1.12
C ILE A 540 -11.73 -10.08 -2.01
N VAL A 541 -10.47 -9.91 -1.59
CA VAL A 541 -9.29 -10.33 -2.37
C VAL A 541 -9.14 -11.84 -2.42
N PHE A 542 -9.13 -12.49 -1.27
CA PHE A 542 -8.84 -13.92 -1.19
C PHE A 542 -10.06 -14.81 -1.36
N ARG A 543 -11.27 -14.23 -1.33
CA ARG A 543 -12.53 -14.99 -1.35
C ARG A 543 -12.51 -16.12 -0.33
N SER A 544 -12.04 -15.82 0.87
CA SER A 544 -11.90 -16.69 2.04
C SER A 544 -12.23 -15.92 3.30
N LEU A 545 -12.68 -16.57 4.36
CA LEU A 545 -12.84 -15.98 5.69
C LEU A 545 -11.69 -16.37 6.64
N ALA A 546 -11.10 -17.54 6.42
CA ALA A 546 -10.06 -18.06 7.30
C ALA A 546 -8.73 -17.28 7.14
N VAL A 547 -8.38 -16.92 5.91
CA VAL A 547 -7.15 -16.14 5.62
C VAL A 547 -7.23 -14.74 6.26
N PRO A 548 -8.28 -13.93 6.04
CA PRO A 548 -8.41 -12.62 6.70
C PRO A 548 -8.33 -12.71 8.22
N LEU A 549 -8.99 -13.68 8.82
CA LEU A 549 -8.99 -13.85 10.28
C LEU A 549 -7.58 -14.18 10.82
N SER A 550 -6.88 -15.12 10.19
CA SER A 550 -5.50 -15.46 10.59
C SER A 550 -4.52 -14.32 10.38
N ALA A 551 -4.66 -13.58 9.27
CA ALA A 551 -3.85 -12.40 8.98
C ALA A 551 -4.09 -11.27 10.00
N THR A 552 -5.35 -11.02 10.36
CA THR A 552 -5.71 -9.99 11.35
C THR A 552 -5.17 -10.31 12.73
N VAL A 553 -5.31 -11.56 13.19
CA VAL A 553 -4.76 -11.99 14.48
C VAL A 553 -3.23 -11.87 14.46
N GLY A 554 -2.56 -12.30 13.39
CA GLY A 554 -1.12 -12.16 13.24
C GLY A 554 -0.65 -10.71 13.28
N TYR A 555 -1.36 -9.83 12.56
CA TYR A 555 -1.12 -8.38 12.56
C TYR A 555 -1.24 -7.78 13.97
N LEU A 556 -2.34 -8.05 14.68
CA LEU A 556 -2.54 -7.53 16.03
C LEU A 556 -1.44 -8.00 16.98
N LEU A 557 -1.03 -9.27 16.90
CA LEU A 557 0.07 -9.80 17.70
C LEU A 557 1.40 -9.09 17.40
N SER A 558 1.71 -8.83 16.12
CA SER A 558 2.94 -8.11 15.74
C SER A 558 2.93 -6.66 16.21
N VAL A 559 1.80 -5.99 16.14
CA VAL A 559 1.63 -4.59 16.60
C VAL A 559 1.82 -4.51 18.11
N VAL A 560 1.10 -5.34 18.89
CA VAL A 560 1.20 -5.29 20.37
C VAL A 560 2.60 -5.72 20.82
N ALA A 561 3.23 -6.68 20.15
CA ALA A 561 4.61 -7.07 20.43
C ALA A 561 5.61 -5.93 20.10
N SER A 562 5.38 -5.16 19.02
CA SER A 562 6.21 -3.99 18.72
C SER A 562 6.07 -2.89 19.78
N PHE A 563 4.86 -2.65 20.28
CA PHE A 563 4.62 -1.73 21.39
C PHE A 563 5.35 -2.20 22.65
N GLY A 564 5.30 -3.52 22.96
CA GLY A 564 6.02 -4.06 24.09
C GLY A 564 7.53 -3.87 24.01
N VAL A 565 8.13 -4.08 22.83
CA VAL A 565 9.57 -3.81 22.63
C VAL A 565 9.87 -2.33 22.77
N THR A 566 9.02 -1.46 22.24
CA THR A 566 9.18 -0.01 22.34
C THR A 566 9.10 0.44 23.82
N THR A 567 8.11 -0.04 24.57
CA THR A 567 7.98 0.24 26.01
C THR A 567 9.21 -0.24 26.78
N ALA A 568 9.70 -1.46 26.52
CA ALA A 568 10.88 -2.00 27.17
C ALA A 568 12.14 -1.15 26.93
N ILE A 569 12.26 -0.52 25.77
CA ILE A 569 13.40 0.33 25.42
C ILE A 569 13.23 1.74 25.99
N PHE A 570 12.10 2.38 25.77
CA PHE A 570 11.89 3.78 26.12
C PHE A 570 11.48 3.99 27.58
N GLU A 571 10.69 3.09 28.19
CA GLU A 571 10.22 3.27 29.57
C GLU A 571 11.05 2.46 30.58
N TRP A 572 11.51 1.23 30.20
CA TRP A 572 12.34 0.42 31.11
C TRP A 572 13.84 0.64 30.90
N GLY A 573 14.24 1.40 29.86
CA GLY A 573 15.62 1.73 29.58
C GLY A 573 16.47 0.59 28.98
N TRP A 574 15.86 -0.51 28.48
CA TRP A 574 16.62 -1.57 27.84
C TRP A 574 17.31 -1.06 26.57
N LEU A 575 18.64 -1.22 26.49
CA LEU A 575 19.42 -0.75 25.35
C LEU A 575 19.34 0.78 25.11
N ALA A 576 18.88 1.58 26.07
CA ALA A 576 18.72 3.03 25.91
C ALA A 576 20.01 3.72 25.48
N ASP A 577 21.15 3.40 26.13
CA ASP A 577 22.46 3.94 25.79
C ASP A 577 22.92 3.54 24.37
N ALA A 578 22.62 2.29 23.96
CA ALA A 578 23.02 1.79 22.63
C ALA A 578 22.22 2.44 21.50
N LEU A 579 20.98 2.85 21.78
CA LEU A 579 20.08 3.50 20.83
C LEU A 579 20.06 5.02 21.00
N THR A 580 20.92 5.59 21.86
CA THR A 580 21.02 7.03 22.13
C THR A 580 19.66 7.66 22.51
N VAL A 581 18.90 6.97 23.38
CA VAL A 581 17.62 7.49 23.88
C VAL A 581 17.90 8.68 24.81
N ALA A 582 17.38 9.84 24.44
CA ALA A 582 17.68 11.09 25.13
C ALA A 582 17.13 11.14 26.58
N LYS A 583 15.95 10.57 26.82
CA LYS A 583 15.27 10.46 28.11
C LYS A 583 14.48 9.17 28.20
N VAL A 584 14.67 8.42 29.28
CA VAL A 584 13.84 7.27 29.59
C VAL A 584 12.55 7.77 30.25
N GLY A 585 11.39 7.42 29.64
CA GLY A 585 10.10 7.91 30.12
C GLY A 585 8.94 7.46 29.21
N PRO A 586 7.74 8.04 29.41
CA PRO A 586 6.57 7.73 28.60
C PRO A 586 6.78 7.91 27.10
N VAL A 587 6.06 7.13 26.31
CA VAL A 587 6.14 7.18 24.86
C VAL A 587 5.17 8.23 24.30
N ILE A 588 5.48 8.78 23.12
CA ILE A 588 4.62 9.80 22.50
C ILE A 588 3.20 9.26 22.21
N SER A 589 2.19 10.02 22.61
CA SER A 589 0.79 9.61 22.73
C SER A 589 0.15 9.16 21.40
N PHE A 590 0.52 9.73 20.26
CA PHE A 590 -0.05 9.38 18.97
C PHE A 590 0.70 8.23 18.25
N MET A 591 1.84 7.77 18.80
CA MET A 591 2.62 6.69 18.22
C MET A 591 1.79 5.40 18.02
N PRO A 592 0.99 4.91 18.98
CA PRO A 592 0.25 3.66 18.81
C PRO A 592 -0.75 3.70 17.67
N ILE A 593 -1.52 4.77 17.56
CA ILE A 593 -2.52 4.95 16.49
C ILE A 593 -1.84 5.02 15.12
N LEU A 594 -0.77 5.81 15.02
CA LEU A 594 -0.03 6.01 13.79
C LEU A 594 0.66 4.72 13.33
N VAL A 595 1.35 4.05 14.25
CA VAL A 595 2.03 2.77 13.98
C VAL A 595 1.03 1.69 13.57
N MET A 596 -0.16 1.62 14.22
CA MET A 596 -1.22 0.71 13.79
C MET A 596 -1.67 0.99 12.36
N ALA A 597 -1.91 2.25 11.99
CA ALA A 597 -2.33 2.61 10.64
C ALA A 597 -1.29 2.23 9.59
N VAL A 598 -0.03 2.57 9.84
CA VAL A 598 1.08 2.31 8.91
C VAL A 598 1.37 0.82 8.79
N LEU A 599 1.53 0.12 9.93
CA LEU A 599 1.78 -1.34 9.91
C LEU A 599 0.62 -2.11 9.29
N PHE A 600 -0.64 -1.66 9.45
CA PHE A 600 -1.77 -2.27 8.77
C PHE A 600 -1.60 -2.24 7.26
N GLY A 601 -1.30 -1.07 6.70
CA GLY A 601 -1.09 -0.91 5.26
C GLY A 601 0.06 -1.80 4.75
N LEU A 602 1.22 -1.72 5.40
CA LEU A 602 2.42 -2.50 5.02
C LEU A 602 2.22 -4.01 5.22
N ALA A 603 1.52 -4.39 6.28
CA ALA A 603 1.20 -5.78 6.54
C ALA A 603 0.32 -6.38 5.44
N MET A 604 -0.67 -5.64 4.93
CA MET A 604 -1.54 -6.13 3.86
C MET A 604 -0.79 -6.45 2.58
N ASP A 605 0.21 -5.67 2.22
CA ASP A 605 0.97 -5.81 0.98
C ASP A 605 1.66 -7.19 0.90
N TYR A 606 2.34 -7.59 1.95
CA TYR A 606 3.03 -8.88 1.99
C TYR A 606 2.08 -10.06 2.08
N GLU A 607 0.96 -9.91 2.81
CA GLU A 607 -0.07 -10.95 2.88
C GLU A 607 -0.65 -11.21 1.49
N VAL A 608 -1.02 -10.15 0.80
CA VAL A 608 -1.55 -10.27 -0.55
C VAL A 608 -0.57 -10.99 -1.45
N PHE A 609 0.71 -10.62 -1.43
CA PHE A 609 1.74 -11.26 -2.27
C PHE A 609 1.98 -12.73 -1.94
N LEU A 610 2.09 -13.06 -0.65
CA LEU A 610 2.41 -14.41 -0.21
C LEU A 610 1.24 -15.35 -0.43
N VAL A 611 0.04 -14.94 0.00
CA VAL A 611 -1.15 -15.79 -0.04
C VAL A 611 -1.72 -15.90 -1.46
N SER A 612 -1.60 -14.86 -2.32
CA SER A 612 -1.96 -14.97 -3.74
C SER A 612 -1.19 -16.08 -4.42
N LYS A 613 0.14 -16.16 -4.18
CA LYS A 613 0.95 -17.24 -4.75
C LYS A 613 0.57 -18.63 -4.25
N MET A 614 0.21 -18.74 -2.97
CA MET A 614 -0.31 -20.00 -2.43
C MET A 614 -1.67 -20.35 -3.06
N ARG A 615 -2.52 -19.35 -3.31
CA ARG A 615 -3.82 -19.54 -3.95
C ARG A 615 -3.69 -19.93 -5.42
N GLU A 616 -2.78 -19.30 -6.18
CA GLU A 616 -2.46 -19.67 -7.57
C GLU A 616 -2.09 -21.16 -7.65
N GLU A 617 -1.16 -21.61 -6.81
CA GLU A 617 -0.76 -23.03 -6.73
C GLU A 617 -1.91 -23.95 -6.30
N PHE A 618 -2.80 -23.48 -5.42
CA PHE A 618 -3.97 -24.27 -5.01
C PHE A 618 -5.00 -24.42 -6.12
N VAL A 619 -5.28 -23.36 -6.87
CA VAL A 619 -6.21 -23.38 -8.00
C VAL A 619 -5.70 -24.28 -9.12
N GLU A 620 -4.37 -24.24 -9.38
CA GLU A 620 -3.74 -25.03 -10.44
C GLU A 620 -3.66 -26.54 -10.11
N HIS A 621 -3.35 -26.89 -8.85
CA HIS A 621 -3.04 -28.28 -8.48
C HIS A 621 -4.07 -28.95 -7.54
N GLY A 622 -4.97 -28.19 -6.90
CA GLY A 622 -5.99 -28.69 -5.96
C GLY A 622 -5.46 -29.25 -4.63
N ASP A 623 -4.14 -29.23 -4.41
CA ASP A 623 -3.48 -29.72 -3.17
C ASP A 623 -3.09 -28.56 -2.27
N ALA A 624 -3.79 -28.42 -1.13
CA ALA A 624 -3.56 -27.35 -0.18
C ALA A 624 -2.17 -27.39 0.48
N HIS A 625 -1.62 -28.59 0.76
CA HIS A 625 -0.30 -28.73 1.38
C HIS A 625 0.82 -28.36 0.41
N ARG A 626 0.72 -28.82 -0.82
CA ARG A 626 1.65 -28.47 -1.88
C ARG A 626 1.60 -26.97 -2.19
N ALA A 627 0.41 -26.40 -2.27
CA ALA A 627 0.20 -24.99 -2.50
C ALA A 627 0.89 -24.09 -1.48
N VAL A 628 0.85 -24.45 -0.19
CA VAL A 628 1.57 -23.70 0.87
C VAL A 628 3.09 -23.78 0.65
N VAL A 629 3.66 -24.96 0.38
CA VAL A 629 5.12 -25.14 0.26
C VAL A 629 5.68 -24.49 -1.01
N ASP A 630 5.04 -24.72 -2.15
CA ASP A 630 5.53 -24.25 -3.45
C ASP A 630 5.22 -22.77 -3.64
N GLY A 631 4.02 -22.30 -3.29
CA GLY A 631 3.64 -20.89 -3.30
C GLY A 631 4.51 -20.03 -2.39
N PHE A 632 4.77 -20.47 -1.15
CA PHE A 632 5.71 -19.82 -0.25
C PHE A 632 7.12 -19.72 -0.88
N SER A 633 7.62 -20.84 -1.41
CA SER A 633 8.98 -20.88 -1.97
C SER A 633 9.16 -19.91 -3.16
N GLY A 634 8.09 -19.65 -3.92
CA GLY A 634 8.05 -18.70 -5.02
C GLY A 634 8.10 -17.24 -4.58
N ALA A 635 7.36 -16.88 -3.51
CA ALA A 635 7.24 -15.50 -3.03
C ALA A 635 8.33 -15.10 -2.03
N ALA A 636 8.81 -16.03 -1.19
CA ALA A 636 9.62 -15.74 -0.01
C ALA A 636 10.87 -14.89 -0.27
N ARG A 637 11.53 -15.02 -1.42
CA ARG A 637 12.74 -14.24 -1.73
C ARG A 637 12.46 -12.75 -1.87
N VAL A 638 11.39 -12.41 -2.55
CA VAL A 638 11.03 -11.02 -2.80
C VAL A 638 10.52 -10.40 -1.51
N VAL A 639 9.67 -11.11 -0.77
CA VAL A 639 9.14 -10.68 0.54
C VAL A 639 10.27 -10.49 1.55
N THR A 640 11.27 -11.40 1.61
CA THR A 640 12.44 -11.23 2.50
C THR A 640 13.24 -9.98 2.15
N ALA A 641 13.50 -9.74 0.86
CA ALA A 641 14.26 -8.57 0.43
C ALA A 641 13.53 -7.28 0.78
N ALA A 642 12.23 -7.21 0.50
CA ALA A 642 11.37 -6.10 0.81
C ALA A 642 11.32 -5.80 2.33
N ALA A 643 11.11 -6.83 3.15
CA ALA A 643 11.12 -6.71 4.60
C ALA A 643 12.47 -6.23 5.16
N CYS A 644 13.59 -6.72 4.63
CA CYS A 644 14.92 -6.24 5.02
C CYS A 644 15.15 -4.77 4.65
N ILE A 645 14.67 -4.33 3.48
CA ILE A 645 14.78 -2.94 3.05
C ILE A 645 13.95 -2.04 3.96
N MET A 646 12.68 -2.38 4.19
CA MET A 646 11.81 -1.58 5.06
C MET A 646 12.30 -1.53 6.49
N PHE A 647 12.73 -2.68 7.05
CA PHE A 647 13.38 -2.70 8.35
C PHE A 647 14.57 -1.75 8.39
N ALA A 648 15.47 -1.80 7.40
CA ALA A 648 16.65 -0.95 7.35
C ALA A 648 16.30 0.54 7.22
N VAL A 649 15.30 0.87 6.40
CA VAL A 649 14.84 2.26 6.23
C VAL A 649 14.27 2.78 7.54
N PHE A 650 13.33 2.06 8.19
CA PHE A 650 12.78 2.53 9.47
C PHE A 650 13.84 2.57 10.59
N ALA A 651 14.71 1.54 10.66
CA ALA A 651 15.77 1.48 11.66
C ALA A 651 16.80 2.62 11.51
N SER A 652 16.97 3.21 10.32
CA SER A 652 17.89 4.33 10.12
C SER A 652 17.41 5.64 10.73
N PHE A 653 16.11 5.79 10.99
CA PHE A 653 15.56 6.95 11.67
C PHE A 653 15.66 6.84 13.20
N VAL A 654 16.04 5.68 13.74
CA VAL A 654 16.17 5.50 15.20
C VAL A 654 17.32 6.31 15.80
N PRO A 655 18.56 6.36 15.22
CA PRO A 655 19.65 7.12 15.80
C PRO A 655 19.53 8.65 15.67
N GLY A 656 18.58 9.18 14.91
CA GLY A 656 18.43 10.62 14.64
C GLY A 656 17.99 11.47 15.83
N GLY A 657 17.78 10.88 17.01
CA GLY A 657 17.60 11.60 18.27
C GLY A 657 16.30 12.40 18.43
N SER A 658 15.43 12.45 17.41
CA SER A 658 14.14 13.15 17.50
C SER A 658 13.20 12.46 18.50
N ALA A 659 12.75 13.19 19.51
CA ALA A 659 11.80 12.72 20.52
C ALA A 659 10.51 12.11 19.94
N ILE A 660 10.09 12.60 18.79
CA ILE A 660 8.87 12.18 18.10
C ILE A 660 9.12 10.99 17.19
N LEU A 661 10.17 11.05 16.37
CA LEU A 661 10.40 10.05 15.32
C LEU A 661 11.03 8.77 15.84
N GLN A 662 11.90 8.85 16.83
CA GLN A 662 12.66 7.70 17.34
C GLN A 662 11.76 6.55 17.83
N PRO A 663 10.74 6.78 18.70
CA PRO A 663 9.83 5.71 19.12
C PRO A 663 8.98 5.15 17.98
N ILE A 664 8.53 6.02 17.06
CA ILE A 664 7.71 5.63 15.90
C ILE A 664 8.54 4.76 14.94
N ALA A 665 9.75 5.22 14.61
CA ALA A 665 10.66 4.50 13.71
C ALA A 665 11.05 3.13 14.27
N LEU A 666 11.34 3.05 15.58
CA LEU A 666 11.63 1.80 16.26
C LEU A 666 10.43 0.86 16.24
N ALA A 667 9.24 1.35 16.60
CA ALA A 667 8.02 0.56 16.60
C ALA A 667 7.70 0.01 15.19
N LEU A 668 7.88 0.83 14.15
CA LEU A 668 7.70 0.41 12.76
C LEU A 668 8.77 -0.59 12.32
N ALA A 669 10.04 -0.38 12.64
CA ALA A 669 11.13 -1.31 12.31
C ALA A 669 10.88 -2.69 12.94
N VAL A 670 10.62 -2.72 14.26
CA VAL A 670 10.32 -3.95 15.00
C VAL A 670 9.03 -4.58 14.49
N GLY A 671 7.97 -3.78 14.27
CA GLY A 671 6.68 -4.25 13.78
C GLY A 671 6.80 -4.92 12.41
N VAL A 672 7.50 -4.30 11.46
CA VAL A 672 7.75 -4.88 10.12
C VAL A 672 8.60 -6.15 10.24
N PHE A 673 9.61 -6.17 11.10
CA PHE A 673 10.42 -7.36 11.31
C PHE A 673 9.57 -8.52 11.86
N LEU A 674 8.80 -8.29 12.91
CA LEU A 674 7.94 -9.30 13.53
C LEU A 674 6.83 -9.75 12.56
N ASP A 675 6.20 -8.81 11.85
CA ASP A 675 5.16 -9.16 10.87
C ASP A 675 5.72 -10.00 9.72
N ALA A 676 6.80 -9.56 9.07
CA ALA A 676 7.35 -10.25 7.91
C ALA A 676 7.96 -11.61 8.26
N PHE A 677 8.82 -11.68 9.27
CA PHE A 677 9.60 -12.91 9.55
C PHE A 677 8.91 -13.86 10.52
N VAL A 678 8.26 -13.32 11.56
CA VAL A 678 7.64 -14.14 12.61
C VAL A 678 6.20 -14.50 12.23
N VAL A 679 5.39 -13.52 11.79
CA VAL A 679 4.00 -13.78 11.43
C VAL A 679 3.91 -14.40 10.04
N ARG A 680 4.38 -13.73 8.99
CA ARG A 680 4.12 -14.16 7.60
C ARG A 680 4.98 -15.31 7.13
N MET A 681 6.25 -15.32 7.52
CA MET A 681 7.13 -16.40 7.10
C MET A 681 7.08 -17.62 8.02
N THR A 682 6.48 -17.51 9.21
CA THR A 682 6.45 -18.60 10.19
C THR A 682 5.04 -18.97 10.60
N LEU A 683 4.25 -18.02 11.16
CA LEU A 683 2.92 -18.30 11.68
C LEU A 683 1.91 -18.63 10.56
N ILE A 684 1.80 -17.78 9.53
CA ILE A 684 0.80 -17.94 8.46
C ILE A 684 0.94 -19.26 7.71
N PRO A 685 2.14 -19.70 7.22
CA PRO A 685 2.28 -21.00 6.59
C PRO A 685 1.89 -22.17 7.51
N ALA A 686 2.19 -22.07 8.82
CA ALA A 686 1.81 -23.10 9.78
C ALA A 686 0.28 -23.15 9.99
N VAL A 687 -0.39 -21.99 10.09
CA VAL A 687 -1.84 -21.90 10.21
C VAL A 687 -2.53 -22.38 8.93
N MET A 688 -2.06 -21.97 7.75
CA MET A 688 -2.59 -22.43 6.46
C MET A 688 -2.45 -23.96 6.28
N MET A 689 -1.36 -24.53 6.78
CA MET A 689 -1.16 -25.98 6.80
C MET A 689 -2.17 -26.69 7.71
N LEU A 690 -2.51 -26.11 8.87
CA LEU A 690 -3.51 -26.66 9.79
C LEU A 690 -4.93 -26.57 9.22
N LEU A 691 -5.26 -25.47 8.56
CA LEU A 691 -6.58 -25.24 7.97
C LEU A 691 -6.79 -26.05 6.68
N GLY A 692 -5.73 -26.37 5.94
CA GLY A 692 -5.80 -27.13 4.70
C GLY A 692 -6.81 -26.54 3.72
N ARG A 693 -7.81 -27.32 3.29
CA ARG A 693 -8.86 -26.87 2.36
C ARG A 693 -9.80 -25.83 2.96
N LEU A 694 -9.95 -25.78 4.28
CA LEU A 694 -10.78 -24.77 4.95
C LEU A 694 -10.20 -23.36 4.79
N ALA A 695 -8.89 -23.23 4.60
CA ALA A 695 -8.25 -21.95 4.31
C ALA A 695 -8.84 -21.25 3.07
N TRP A 696 -9.36 -21.99 2.11
CA TRP A 696 -9.89 -21.50 0.85
C TRP A 696 -11.44 -21.54 0.76
N ALA A 697 -12.11 -21.84 1.87
CA ALA A 697 -13.56 -21.96 1.92
C ALA A 697 -14.22 -20.57 2.05
N LEU A 698 -15.21 -20.32 1.19
CA LEU A 698 -16.10 -19.15 1.28
C LEU A 698 -17.56 -19.62 1.22
N PRO A 699 -18.47 -19.14 2.10
CA PRO A 699 -19.90 -19.43 2.02
C PRO A 699 -20.48 -19.04 0.65
N ALA A 700 -21.29 -19.90 0.05
CA ALA A 700 -21.83 -19.71 -1.29
C ALA A 700 -22.68 -18.42 -1.43
N SER A 701 -23.32 -17.97 -0.36
CA SER A 701 -24.07 -16.72 -0.31
C SER A 701 -23.18 -15.49 -0.48
N LEU A 702 -21.99 -15.52 0.14
CA LEU A 702 -21.01 -14.43 0.08
C LEU A 702 -20.24 -14.47 -1.25
N ALA A 703 -19.91 -15.68 -1.73
CA ALA A 703 -19.20 -15.87 -3.01
C ALA A 703 -19.93 -15.26 -4.22
N ARG A 704 -21.30 -15.26 -4.18
CA ARG A 704 -22.14 -14.68 -5.25
C ARG A 704 -22.20 -13.15 -5.21
N ARG A 705 -21.94 -12.52 -4.05
CA ARG A 705 -22.05 -11.06 -3.87
C ARG A 705 -20.72 -10.34 -4.04
N LEU A 706 -19.61 -11.03 -3.85
CA LEU A 706 -18.29 -10.42 -3.91
C LEU A 706 -17.81 -10.30 -5.37
N PRO A 707 -17.21 -9.15 -5.76
CA PRO A 707 -16.59 -8.97 -7.07
C PRO A 707 -15.41 -9.93 -7.24
N ASP A 708 -15.14 -10.31 -8.48
CA ASP A 708 -13.96 -11.08 -8.86
C ASP A 708 -12.83 -10.11 -9.21
N VAL A 709 -11.86 -9.95 -8.31
CA VAL A 709 -10.74 -9.02 -8.46
C VAL A 709 -9.53 -9.79 -8.96
N ASP A 710 -9.21 -9.62 -10.26
CA ASP A 710 -8.00 -10.17 -10.88
C ASP A 710 -6.78 -9.30 -10.50
N LEU A 711 -6.05 -9.71 -9.46
CA LEU A 711 -4.83 -9.04 -9.00
C LEU A 711 -3.58 -9.52 -9.74
N GLU A 712 -3.58 -10.73 -10.28
CA GLU A 712 -2.41 -11.36 -10.88
C GLU A 712 -2.35 -11.21 -12.40
N GLY A 713 -3.34 -10.55 -13.01
CA GLY A 713 -3.42 -10.34 -14.44
C GLY A 713 -3.64 -11.66 -15.22
N GLU A 714 -4.30 -12.64 -14.61
CA GLU A 714 -4.60 -13.91 -15.22
C GLU A 714 -5.37 -13.72 -16.54
N ARG A 715 -6.35 -12.82 -16.54
CA ARG A 715 -7.10 -12.44 -17.75
C ARG A 715 -6.20 -11.84 -18.83
N VAL A 716 -5.18 -11.04 -18.46
CA VAL A 716 -4.23 -10.46 -19.43
C VAL A 716 -3.31 -11.54 -19.98
N ARG A 717 -2.81 -12.46 -19.14
CA ARG A 717 -1.99 -13.60 -19.59
C ARG A 717 -2.75 -14.49 -20.55
N HIS A 718 -4.00 -14.83 -20.25
CA HIS A 718 -4.86 -15.62 -21.13
C HIS A 718 -5.20 -14.89 -22.44
N MET A 719 -5.47 -13.59 -22.39
CA MET A 719 -5.69 -12.79 -23.61
C MET A 719 -4.47 -12.78 -24.52
N LEU A 720 -3.25 -12.58 -23.95
CA LEU A 720 -2.02 -12.55 -24.73
C LEU A 720 -1.67 -13.94 -25.29
N ALA A 721 -1.84 -14.99 -24.48
CA ALA A 721 -1.64 -16.36 -24.92
C ALA A 721 -2.61 -16.73 -26.04
N ALA A 722 -3.88 -16.34 -25.93
CA ALA A 722 -4.88 -16.58 -26.96
C ALA A 722 -4.63 -15.73 -28.23
N ALA A 723 -4.11 -14.51 -28.09
CA ALA A 723 -3.76 -13.66 -29.24
C ALA A 723 -2.49 -14.13 -29.98
N ALA A 724 -1.54 -14.72 -29.26
CA ALA A 724 -0.31 -15.29 -29.82
C ALA A 724 -0.50 -16.71 -30.37
N TRP A 725 -1.62 -17.37 -30.04
CA TRP A 725 -1.88 -18.73 -30.44
C TRP A 725 -2.23 -18.80 -31.93
N ARG A 726 -1.58 -19.75 -32.66
CA ARG A 726 -1.88 -20.09 -34.05
C ARG A 726 -2.25 -21.57 -34.11
N PRO A 727 -3.31 -21.97 -34.86
CA PRO A 727 -3.71 -23.36 -34.93
C PRO A 727 -2.60 -24.22 -35.58
N ALA A 728 -2.43 -25.44 -35.07
CA ALA A 728 -1.50 -26.39 -35.61
C ALA A 728 -1.93 -26.79 -37.04
N GLY A 729 -1.30 -26.27 -38.05
CA GLY A 729 -1.60 -26.52 -39.46
C GLY A 729 -1.54 -25.29 -40.37
N ALA A 730 -1.55 -24.08 -39.83
CA ALA A 730 -1.44 -22.87 -40.62
C ALA A 730 -0.09 -22.69 -41.35
N GLY A 731 0.98 -23.42 -40.89
CA GLY A 731 2.30 -23.39 -41.53
C GLY A 731 2.49 -24.35 -42.72
N ALA A 732 1.59 -25.36 -42.88
CA ALA A 732 1.74 -26.37 -43.93
C ALA A 732 1.08 -25.96 -45.24
N ALA A 733 0.15 -24.99 -45.22
CA ALA A 733 -0.53 -24.50 -46.42
C ALA A 733 0.27 -23.48 -47.24
N ALA A 734 1.22 -22.78 -46.58
CA ALA A 734 2.04 -21.72 -47.21
C ALA A 734 3.24 -22.27 -48.02
N THR A 735 3.62 -23.55 -47.83
CA THR A 735 4.71 -24.20 -48.62
C THR A 735 4.22 -25.05 -49.80
N GLY A 736 2.90 -25.19 -49.98
CA GLY A 736 2.29 -26.03 -51.00
C GLY A 736 1.94 -25.35 -52.32
N SER A 737 1.96 -24.01 -52.43
CA SER A 737 1.47 -23.32 -53.64
C SER A 737 2.56 -22.72 -54.54
N ALA A 738 3.88 -22.92 -54.24
CA ALA A 738 4.98 -22.43 -55.06
C ALA A 738 5.68 -23.51 -55.92
N GLY A 739 5.07 -24.68 -56.12
CA GLY A 739 5.68 -25.82 -56.76
C GLY A 739 4.86 -26.56 -57.79
N ALA A 740 3.98 -25.89 -58.60
CA ALA A 740 3.31 -26.53 -59.70
C ALA A 740 3.50 -25.77 -61.00
N GLY A 741 4.64 -26.01 -61.66
CA GLY A 741 4.86 -25.42 -62.97
C GLY A 741 6.26 -25.69 -63.53
N ALA A 742 6.65 -26.95 -63.82
CA ALA A 742 7.53 -27.34 -64.88
C ALA A 742 7.89 -28.83 -64.72
N ALA A 743 7.11 -29.69 -65.31
CA ALA A 743 7.49 -31.07 -65.53
C ALA A 743 8.07 -31.18 -66.92
N GLY A 744 9.24 -31.78 -67.01
CA GLY A 744 9.82 -32.15 -68.30
C GLY A 744 11.17 -32.84 -68.18
N ALA A 745 11.16 -34.17 -68.24
CA ALA A 745 12.12 -35.04 -68.86
C ALA A 745 13.41 -35.47 -68.13
N SER A 746 13.46 -36.79 -67.94
CA SER A 746 14.59 -37.74 -68.13
C SER A 746 15.71 -37.75 -67.13
N GLY A 747 15.86 -38.82 -66.35
CA GLY A 747 16.52 -40.05 -66.79
C GLY A 747 17.71 -40.37 -65.88
N ALA A 748 17.62 -41.51 -65.23
CA ALA A 748 18.66 -42.50 -64.96
C ALA A 748 19.94 -42.10 -64.17
N GLY A 749 20.23 -42.93 -63.13
CA GLY A 749 21.57 -43.27 -62.81
C GLY A 749 21.80 -43.37 -61.28
N ALA A 750 22.02 -44.59 -60.90
CA ALA A 750 22.28 -45.10 -59.55
C ALA A 750 23.67 -44.77 -59.01
N GLU A 751 23.83 -45.18 -57.76
CA GLU A 751 25.00 -45.67 -57.04
C GLU A 751 25.68 -44.75 -55.98
N ASP A 752 25.50 -45.25 -54.80
CA ASP A 752 26.44 -45.42 -53.66
C ASP A 752 27.79 -44.67 -53.68
N VAL A 753 28.19 -44.11 -52.56
CA VAL A 753 29.34 -44.56 -51.75
C VAL A 753 29.51 -43.66 -50.49
N ALA A 754 29.74 -44.36 -49.41
CA ALA A 754 30.10 -43.85 -48.08
C ALA A 754 31.48 -43.15 -48.05
N GLY A 755 31.70 -42.38 -47.01
CA GLY A 755 33.09 -42.17 -46.48
C GLY A 755 33.42 -40.82 -45.89
N GLU A 756 33.51 -40.80 -44.59
CA GLU A 756 34.53 -40.19 -43.74
C GLU A 756 35.01 -38.75 -43.87
N SER A 757 34.85 -38.11 -42.69
CA SER A 757 35.82 -37.39 -41.82
C SER A 757 36.36 -36.02 -42.19
N ALA A 758 36.19 -35.18 -41.16
CA ALA A 758 37.14 -34.27 -40.53
C ALA A 758 37.57 -32.96 -41.25
N SER A 759 37.31 -31.94 -40.55
CA SER A 759 38.23 -30.90 -40.04
C SER A 759 37.81 -29.48 -40.31
N ALA A 760 37.68 -28.78 -39.23
CA ALA A 760 38.06 -27.41 -38.87
C ALA A 760 38.14 -26.36 -40.02
N GLY A 761 37.29 -25.32 -39.87
CA GLY A 761 37.44 -24.06 -40.59
C GLY A 761 36.60 -23.00 -39.89
N GLU A 762 37.27 -22.16 -39.10
CA GLU A 762 36.71 -20.93 -38.51
C GLU A 762 36.22 -20.00 -39.65
N GLY A 763 34.91 -19.83 -39.72
CA GLY A 763 34.28 -18.84 -40.56
C GLY A 763 33.43 -17.92 -39.72
N ARG A 764 33.94 -16.76 -39.42
CA ARG A 764 33.26 -15.64 -38.77
C ARG A 764 32.13 -15.15 -39.68
N VAL A 765 30.89 -15.50 -39.35
CA VAL A 765 29.68 -14.97 -39.96
C VAL A 765 29.20 -13.86 -39.06
N GLU A 766 29.37 -12.63 -39.52
CA GLU A 766 28.67 -11.44 -39.02
C GLU A 766 27.15 -11.70 -39.20
N ARG A 767 26.45 -11.83 -38.07
CA ARG A 767 24.98 -11.76 -38.05
C ARG A 767 24.63 -10.30 -37.98
N GLU A 768 24.23 -9.71 -39.08
CA GLU A 768 23.38 -8.55 -39.14
C GLU A 768 22.08 -8.88 -38.36
N GLY A 769 21.78 -8.02 -37.37
CA GLY A 769 20.58 -8.13 -36.55
C GLY A 769 19.34 -7.82 -37.37
N ALA A 770 18.53 -8.81 -37.63
CA ALA A 770 17.13 -8.60 -37.95
C ALA A 770 16.43 -8.27 -36.63
N ASP A 771 16.01 -7.03 -36.47
CA ASP A 771 15.00 -6.61 -35.49
C ASP A 771 13.69 -7.26 -35.94
N GLU A 772 13.36 -8.44 -35.44
CA GLU A 772 12.00 -8.98 -35.50
C GLU A 772 11.14 -8.12 -34.57
N GLU A 773 10.51 -7.10 -35.15
CA GLU A 773 9.38 -6.41 -34.52
C GLU A 773 8.27 -7.44 -34.27
N ALA A 774 7.83 -7.54 -33.01
CA ALA A 774 6.62 -8.26 -32.67
C ALA A 774 5.44 -7.71 -33.49
N PRO A 775 4.54 -8.55 -33.97
CA PRO A 775 3.49 -8.10 -34.88
C PRO A 775 2.65 -7.00 -34.26
N ASP A 776 2.55 -5.87 -34.96
CA ASP A 776 1.79 -4.66 -34.58
C ASP A 776 0.31 -4.93 -34.21
N GLY A 777 -0.21 -6.12 -34.50
CA GLY A 777 -1.58 -6.54 -34.20
C GLY A 777 -1.94 -6.65 -32.71
N ILE A 778 -0.97 -6.93 -31.82
CA ILE A 778 -1.24 -7.08 -30.37
C ILE A 778 -1.43 -5.71 -29.71
N ASP A 779 -0.64 -4.72 -30.10
CA ASP A 779 -0.74 -3.36 -29.58
C ASP A 779 -2.05 -2.68 -30.00
N ALA A 780 -2.48 -2.89 -31.24
CA ALA A 780 -3.76 -2.38 -31.74
C ALA A 780 -4.97 -3.00 -31.03
N LEU A 781 -4.85 -4.26 -30.61
CA LEU A 781 -5.92 -4.99 -29.93
C LEU A 781 -6.17 -4.48 -28.50
N LEU A 782 -5.13 -3.98 -27.86
CA LEU A 782 -5.15 -3.58 -26.45
C LEU A 782 -5.18 -2.06 -26.21
N LEU A 783 -4.69 -1.25 -27.18
CA LEU A 783 -4.59 0.21 -27.00
C LEU A 783 -5.86 0.98 -27.40
N GLY A 784 -6.81 0.38 -28.10
CA GLY A 784 -8.18 0.90 -28.31
C GLY A 784 -8.23 2.29 -28.92
N ASP A 785 -7.67 2.51 -30.14
CA ASP A 785 -7.87 3.73 -30.90
C ASP A 785 -9.34 3.85 -31.35
N GLU A 786 -10.01 4.91 -30.93
CA GLU A 786 -11.37 5.27 -31.43
C GLU A 786 -11.34 5.84 -32.86
N ALA A 787 -10.18 6.19 -33.39
CA ALA A 787 -9.97 6.52 -34.80
C ALA A 787 -9.48 5.25 -35.49
N GLY A 788 -10.38 4.58 -36.22
CA GLY A 788 -10.02 3.37 -36.97
C GLY A 788 -8.82 3.63 -37.88
N PRO A 789 -7.72 2.88 -37.78
CA PRO A 789 -6.72 2.90 -38.82
C PRO A 789 -7.35 2.39 -40.11
N GLU A 790 -7.03 3.05 -41.22
CA GLU A 790 -7.21 2.46 -42.54
C GLU A 790 -6.62 1.04 -42.56
N PRO A 791 -7.27 0.06 -43.15
CA PRO A 791 -6.75 -1.30 -43.18
C PRO A 791 -5.39 -1.27 -43.87
N LEU A 792 -4.33 -1.55 -43.10
CA LEU A 792 -3.01 -1.84 -43.65
C LEU A 792 -3.17 -3.07 -44.55
N ALA A 793 -2.92 -2.88 -45.83
CA ALA A 793 -3.18 -3.81 -46.94
C ALA A 793 -2.28 -5.06 -46.95
N HIS A 794 -1.70 -5.50 -45.84
CA HIS A 794 -0.85 -6.68 -45.77
C HIS A 794 -0.88 -7.29 -44.37
N ASP A 795 -1.93 -7.95 -43.95
CA ASP A 795 -2.01 -9.14 -43.10
C ASP A 795 -3.48 -9.39 -42.74
N GLN A 796 -4.26 -9.93 -43.72
CA GLN A 796 -5.48 -10.63 -43.35
C GLN A 796 -5.04 -11.93 -42.64
N PRO A 797 -5.56 -12.24 -41.44
CA PRO A 797 -5.26 -13.53 -40.83
C PRO A 797 -5.71 -14.65 -41.77
N ASP A 798 -4.89 -15.69 -41.95
CA ASP A 798 -5.17 -16.85 -42.78
C ASP A 798 -6.46 -17.57 -42.37
N PHE A 799 -7.09 -17.20 -41.26
CA PHE A 799 -8.33 -17.76 -40.73
C PHE A 799 -9.20 -16.69 -40.05
N VAL A 800 -10.51 -16.83 -40.17
CA VAL A 800 -11.56 -16.02 -39.50
C VAL A 800 -12.01 -16.69 -38.20
N ILE A 801 -12.07 -18.03 -38.18
CA ILE A 801 -12.43 -18.84 -37.01
C ILE A 801 -11.31 -19.84 -36.78
N ALA A 802 -10.82 -19.93 -35.54
CA ALA A 802 -9.89 -20.94 -35.10
C ALA A 802 -10.28 -21.45 -33.71
N LEU A 803 -10.56 -22.72 -33.58
CA LEU A 803 -10.94 -23.44 -32.38
C LEU A 803 -9.96 -24.60 -32.13
N GLU A 804 -9.50 -24.80 -30.92
CA GLU A 804 -8.73 -25.96 -30.47
C GLU A 804 -9.18 -26.36 -29.08
N ASP A 805 -9.73 -27.55 -28.96
CA ASP A 805 -10.29 -28.10 -27.72
C ASP A 805 -11.27 -27.14 -27.00
N ALA A 806 -11.98 -26.29 -27.76
CA ALA A 806 -12.88 -25.28 -27.22
C ALA A 806 -14.18 -25.92 -26.75
N VAL A 807 -14.54 -25.67 -25.48
CA VAL A 807 -15.81 -26.09 -24.86
C VAL A 807 -16.71 -24.88 -24.69
N VAL A 808 -17.91 -24.92 -25.27
CA VAL A 808 -18.88 -23.83 -25.21
C VAL A 808 -19.92 -24.08 -24.12
N ALA A 809 -20.16 -23.11 -23.27
CA ALA A 809 -21.17 -23.18 -22.20
C ALA A 809 -22.55 -23.48 -22.76
N GLY A 810 -23.22 -24.46 -22.18
CA GLY A 810 -24.58 -24.84 -22.58
C GLY A 810 -24.75 -25.54 -23.92
N SER A 811 -23.67 -25.79 -24.69
CA SER A 811 -23.75 -26.48 -25.96
C SER A 811 -24.08 -27.99 -25.84
N GLY A 812 -23.85 -28.60 -24.69
CA GLY A 812 -23.93 -30.04 -24.48
C GLY A 812 -22.94 -30.84 -25.34
N ALA A 813 -21.98 -30.16 -25.98
CA ALA A 813 -20.97 -30.76 -26.83
C ALA A 813 -19.63 -30.92 -26.10
N GLY A 814 -18.81 -31.88 -26.56
CA GLY A 814 -17.43 -32.05 -26.12
C GLY A 814 -16.51 -30.98 -26.75
N PRO A 815 -15.19 -31.12 -26.55
CA PRO A 815 -14.21 -30.16 -27.10
C PRO A 815 -14.29 -30.07 -28.64
N LEU A 816 -14.21 -28.83 -29.14
CA LEU A 816 -14.31 -28.51 -30.56
C LEU A 816 -12.97 -28.06 -31.11
N THR A 817 -12.56 -28.61 -32.27
CA THR A 817 -11.37 -28.15 -32.98
C THR A 817 -11.73 -27.94 -34.49
N ALA A 818 -11.57 -26.67 -34.93
CA ALA A 818 -11.90 -26.30 -36.34
C ALA A 818 -11.20 -24.98 -36.71
N THR A 819 -10.96 -24.82 -38.01
CA THR A 819 -10.47 -23.58 -38.62
C THR A 819 -11.27 -23.21 -39.85
N ALA A 820 -11.64 -21.93 -40.01
CA ALA A 820 -12.32 -21.40 -41.20
C ALA A 820 -11.64 -20.11 -41.67
N GLY A 821 -11.50 -19.95 -42.97
CA GLY A 821 -10.93 -18.80 -43.63
C GLY A 821 -11.97 -17.73 -44.00
N PRO A 822 -11.52 -16.57 -44.56
CA PRO A 822 -12.42 -15.54 -45.06
C PRO A 822 -13.31 -16.07 -46.22
N GLY A 823 -14.63 -15.87 -46.09
CA GLY A 823 -15.61 -16.29 -47.11
C GLY A 823 -16.05 -17.75 -47.02
N ASP A 824 -15.52 -18.52 -46.04
CA ASP A 824 -15.98 -19.91 -45.80
C ASP A 824 -17.42 -19.92 -45.23
N VAL A 825 -18.14 -21.00 -45.51
CA VAL A 825 -19.43 -21.30 -44.86
C VAL A 825 -19.20 -22.41 -43.82
N VAL A 826 -19.47 -22.13 -42.55
CA VAL A 826 -19.33 -23.11 -41.48
C VAL A 826 -20.71 -23.61 -41.07
N VAL A 827 -21.00 -24.89 -41.32
CA VAL A 827 -22.25 -25.54 -40.92
C VAL A 827 -22.02 -26.27 -39.58
N VAL A 828 -22.70 -25.83 -38.54
CA VAL A 828 -22.61 -26.43 -37.22
C VAL A 828 -23.80 -27.38 -37.03
N THR A 829 -23.52 -28.66 -36.84
CA THR A 829 -24.53 -29.70 -36.63
C THR A 829 -24.21 -30.53 -35.39
N GLY A 830 -25.19 -31.16 -34.80
CA GLY A 830 -24.95 -32.05 -33.67
C GLY A 830 -26.06 -33.02 -33.35
N PRO A 831 -25.77 -34.15 -32.67
CA PRO A 831 -26.74 -35.16 -32.30
C PRO A 831 -27.75 -34.63 -31.29
N ALA A 832 -28.86 -35.36 -31.11
CA ALA A 832 -29.87 -35.01 -30.09
C ALA A 832 -29.23 -34.84 -28.69
N GLY A 833 -29.47 -33.68 -28.06
CA GLY A 833 -28.88 -33.32 -26.76
C GLY A 833 -27.73 -32.31 -26.86
N THR A 834 -27.27 -31.96 -28.07
CA THR A 834 -26.35 -30.84 -28.28
C THR A 834 -27.09 -29.62 -28.80
N ASP A 835 -26.54 -28.42 -28.57
CA ASP A 835 -27.11 -27.14 -29.02
C ASP A 835 -26.14 -26.44 -29.98
N PRO A 836 -26.33 -26.61 -31.30
CA PRO A 836 -25.57 -25.93 -32.34
C PRO A 836 -25.69 -24.41 -32.30
N LEU A 837 -26.84 -23.90 -31.83
CA LEU A 837 -27.05 -22.45 -31.64
C LEU A 837 -26.14 -21.86 -30.57
N ALA A 838 -25.89 -22.57 -29.46
CA ALA A 838 -24.97 -22.13 -28.45
C ALA A 838 -23.55 -21.93 -29.01
N VAL A 839 -23.11 -22.81 -29.93
CA VAL A 839 -21.82 -22.69 -30.61
C VAL A 839 -21.81 -21.49 -31.55
N ALA A 840 -22.82 -21.29 -32.36
CA ALA A 840 -22.94 -20.13 -33.24
C ALA A 840 -23.01 -18.81 -32.45
N ALA A 841 -23.69 -18.80 -31.31
CA ALA A 841 -23.74 -17.68 -30.40
C ALA A 841 -22.35 -17.39 -29.77
N ALA A 842 -21.57 -18.41 -29.45
CA ALA A 842 -20.20 -18.23 -28.94
C ALA A 842 -19.30 -17.63 -30.03
N LEU A 843 -19.38 -18.08 -31.25
CA LEU A 843 -18.60 -17.55 -32.37
C LEU A 843 -18.95 -16.09 -32.73
N THR A 844 -20.07 -15.58 -32.27
CA THR A 844 -20.43 -14.15 -32.35
C THR A 844 -20.25 -13.39 -31.04
N GLY A 845 -19.61 -14.00 -30.05
CA GLY A 845 -19.32 -13.40 -28.74
C GLY A 845 -20.54 -13.28 -27.80
N ARG A 846 -21.65 -14.01 -28.08
CA ARG A 846 -22.89 -13.94 -27.28
C ARG A 846 -23.03 -15.08 -26.30
N GLN A 847 -22.25 -16.14 -26.43
CA GLN A 847 -22.16 -17.25 -25.48
C GLN A 847 -20.72 -17.40 -24.99
N HIS A 848 -20.56 -18.02 -23.83
CA HIS A 848 -19.26 -18.17 -23.15
C HIS A 848 -18.51 -19.43 -23.61
N VAL A 849 -17.20 -19.31 -23.80
CA VAL A 849 -16.27 -20.44 -24.01
C VAL A 849 -15.67 -20.77 -22.64
N GLU A 850 -15.93 -21.98 -22.12
CA GLU A 850 -15.55 -22.42 -20.78
C GLU A 850 -14.09 -22.85 -20.71
N SER A 851 -13.58 -23.52 -21.73
CA SER A 851 -12.19 -23.99 -21.78
C SER A 851 -11.72 -24.15 -23.22
N GLY A 852 -10.42 -24.38 -23.44
CA GLY A 852 -9.80 -24.50 -24.77
C GLY A 852 -9.47 -23.13 -25.38
N HIS A 853 -9.01 -23.17 -26.66
CA HIS A 853 -8.63 -21.95 -27.36
C HIS A 853 -9.66 -21.63 -28.46
N ALA A 854 -10.14 -20.38 -28.47
CA ALA A 854 -11.06 -19.90 -29.50
C ALA A 854 -10.66 -18.47 -29.91
N VAL A 855 -10.37 -18.30 -31.20
CA VAL A 855 -10.08 -16.99 -31.81
C VAL A 855 -11.01 -16.78 -32.99
N VAL A 856 -11.75 -15.67 -33.02
CA VAL A 856 -12.70 -15.34 -34.08
C VAL A 856 -12.44 -13.90 -34.52
N LEU A 857 -12.25 -13.70 -35.82
CA LEU A 857 -11.85 -12.40 -36.39
C LEU A 857 -10.62 -11.79 -35.71
N GLY A 858 -9.65 -12.61 -35.33
CA GLY A 858 -8.49 -12.19 -34.54
C GLY A 858 -8.78 -11.85 -33.09
N HIS A 859 -10.04 -12.05 -32.63
CA HIS A 859 -10.45 -11.75 -31.23
C HIS A 859 -10.46 -13.03 -30.40
N PRO A 860 -9.62 -13.14 -29.37
CA PRO A 860 -9.63 -14.28 -28.45
C PRO A 860 -10.87 -14.28 -27.56
N LEU A 861 -11.57 -15.42 -27.51
CA LEU A 861 -12.74 -15.63 -26.65
C LEU A 861 -12.37 -16.38 -25.37
N PRO A 862 -13.05 -16.10 -24.26
CA PRO A 862 -14.20 -15.17 -24.10
C PRO A 862 -13.80 -13.69 -23.89
N TYR A 863 -12.54 -13.34 -23.85
CA TYR A 863 -12.02 -12.05 -23.38
C TYR A 863 -12.39 -10.85 -24.26
N SER A 864 -12.49 -11.04 -25.55
CA SER A 864 -12.82 -10.00 -26.53
C SER A 864 -14.26 -10.08 -27.05
N ALA A 865 -15.14 -10.79 -26.36
CA ALA A 865 -16.53 -11.01 -26.77
C ALA A 865 -17.31 -9.71 -27.04
N SER A 866 -17.09 -8.66 -26.27
CA SER A 866 -17.76 -7.36 -26.45
C SER A 866 -17.36 -6.64 -27.74
N ARG A 867 -16.13 -6.84 -28.20
CA ARG A 867 -15.62 -6.28 -29.46
C ARG A 867 -16.14 -7.11 -30.64
N LEU A 868 -16.09 -8.43 -30.51
CA LEU A 868 -16.61 -9.35 -31.52
C LEU A 868 -18.11 -9.11 -31.78
N ARG A 869 -18.93 -8.81 -30.79
CA ARG A 869 -20.36 -8.47 -30.93
C ARG A 869 -20.62 -7.26 -31.83
N ARG A 870 -19.67 -6.38 -32.03
CA ARG A 870 -19.78 -5.23 -32.95
C ARG A 870 -19.43 -5.56 -34.39
N GLU A 871 -18.65 -6.61 -34.60
CA GLU A 871 -18.11 -7.04 -35.90
C GLU A 871 -18.81 -8.27 -36.44
N ALA A 872 -19.57 -8.99 -35.59
CA ALA A 872 -20.30 -10.20 -35.95
C ALA A 872 -21.81 -10.06 -35.68
N ALA A 873 -22.64 -10.55 -36.60
CA ALA A 873 -24.08 -10.59 -36.47
C ALA A 873 -24.59 -11.99 -36.14
N LEU A 874 -25.60 -12.11 -35.27
CA LEU A 874 -26.36 -13.36 -35.03
C LEU A 874 -27.80 -13.12 -35.42
N LEU A 875 -28.29 -13.84 -36.41
CA LEU A 875 -29.65 -13.79 -36.91
C LEU A 875 -30.46 -14.94 -36.29
N LEU A 876 -31.51 -14.62 -35.56
CA LEU A 876 -32.44 -15.55 -34.96
C LEU A 876 -33.78 -15.46 -35.70
N PRO A 877 -34.45 -16.56 -36.01
CA PRO A 877 -35.80 -16.51 -36.55
C PRO A 877 -36.75 -16.00 -35.44
N GLU A 878 -37.59 -14.98 -35.73
CA GLU A 878 -38.59 -14.53 -34.79
C GLU A 878 -39.64 -15.63 -34.58
N SER A 879 -39.80 -16.04 -33.33
CA SER A 879 -40.83 -16.99 -32.91
C SER A 879 -42.18 -16.29 -32.88
N GLY A 880 -42.98 -16.39 -33.98
CA GLY A 880 -44.34 -15.92 -33.88
C GLY A 880 -45.08 -15.55 -35.20
N ASP A 881 -44.45 -15.30 -36.34
CA ASP A 881 -45.14 -14.83 -37.56
C ASP A 881 -44.67 -15.56 -38.83
N ALA A 882 -44.71 -16.88 -38.82
CA ALA A 882 -44.52 -17.68 -40.02
C ALA A 882 -45.74 -17.65 -40.93
N GLY A 883 -45.88 -16.64 -41.79
CA GLY A 883 -46.97 -16.63 -42.70
C GLY A 883 -47.24 -15.38 -43.56
N ARG A 884 -46.39 -14.34 -43.44
CA ARG A 884 -46.55 -13.16 -44.31
C ARG A 884 -45.44 -13.07 -45.38
N PRO A 885 -45.73 -13.09 -46.67
CA PRO A 885 -44.77 -12.82 -47.73
C PRO A 885 -44.36 -11.35 -47.67
N GLY A 886 -43.09 -11.10 -47.37
CA GLY A 886 -42.50 -9.76 -47.27
C GLY A 886 -41.52 -9.55 -46.10
N HIS A 887 -41.46 -10.48 -45.13
CA HIS A 887 -40.63 -10.33 -43.91
C HIS A 887 -39.17 -10.76 -44.12
N GLU A 888 -38.83 -11.51 -45.18
CA GLU A 888 -37.45 -11.93 -45.47
C GLU A 888 -36.48 -10.77 -45.75
N THR A 889 -37.00 -9.67 -46.25
CA THR A 889 -36.19 -8.46 -46.55
C THR A 889 -35.84 -7.66 -45.27
N ASP A 890 -36.60 -7.78 -44.18
CA ASP A 890 -36.34 -7.01 -42.93
C ASP A 890 -35.26 -7.64 -42.07
N VAL A 891 -35.15 -8.97 -42.03
CA VAL A 891 -34.08 -9.65 -41.23
C VAL A 891 -32.70 -9.38 -41.85
N LEU A 892 -32.61 -9.30 -43.19
CA LEU A 892 -31.37 -9.00 -43.88
C LEU A 892 -30.98 -7.51 -43.80
N SER A 893 -31.94 -6.61 -43.58
CA SER A 893 -31.67 -5.20 -43.35
C SER A 893 -31.00 -4.92 -42.01
N ALA A 894 -31.10 -5.84 -41.06
CA ALA A 894 -30.48 -5.77 -39.73
C ALA A 894 -28.98 -6.16 -39.72
N VAL A 895 -28.47 -6.74 -40.81
CA VAL A 895 -27.04 -7.08 -40.91
C VAL A 895 -26.21 -5.81 -41.13
N PRO A 896 -25.27 -5.48 -40.25
CA PRO A 896 -24.37 -4.36 -40.50
C PRO A 896 -23.61 -4.58 -41.82
N ARG A 897 -23.63 -3.59 -42.74
CA ARG A 897 -22.95 -3.65 -44.04
C ARG A 897 -21.43 -3.94 -43.98
N ARG A 898 -20.86 -3.97 -42.79
CA ARG A 898 -19.45 -4.25 -42.52
C ARG A 898 -19.26 -5.50 -41.66
N ALA A 899 -20.26 -6.33 -41.42
CA ALA A 899 -20.10 -7.55 -40.66
C ALA A 899 -19.16 -8.52 -41.41
N ALA A 900 -18.05 -8.88 -40.76
CA ALA A 900 -17.10 -9.87 -41.29
C ALA A 900 -17.50 -11.30 -40.98
N LEU A 901 -18.41 -11.50 -40.00
CA LEU A 901 -18.98 -12.80 -39.62
C LEU A 901 -20.49 -12.67 -39.41
N VAL A 902 -21.24 -13.57 -39.97
CA VAL A 902 -22.71 -13.68 -39.81
C VAL A 902 -23.05 -15.09 -39.35
N ALA A 903 -23.71 -15.24 -38.18
CA ALA A 903 -24.26 -16.53 -37.75
C ALA A 903 -25.78 -16.54 -37.93
N VAL A 904 -26.30 -17.67 -38.45
CA VAL A 904 -27.73 -17.86 -38.73
C VAL A 904 -28.22 -19.11 -37.98
N ASP A 905 -29.30 -18.97 -37.23
CA ASP A 905 -29.97 -20.10 -36.59
C ASP A 905 -31.06 -20.72 -37.47
N LEU A 906 -30.92 -21.99 -37.78
CA LEU A 906 -31.89 -22.80 -38.53
C LEU A 906 -32.36 -24.02 -37.72
N THR A 907 -32.21 -24.00 -36.37
CA THR A 907 -32.57 -25.12 -35.50
C THR A 907 -34.08 -25.24 -35.22
N GLY A 908 -34.93 -24.35 -35.74
CA GLY A 908 -36.35 -24.31 -35.51
C GLY A 908 -37.10 -25.59 -35.95
N PRO A 909 -38.37 -25.88 -35.49
CA PRO A 909 -39.10 -27.10 -35.84
C PRO A 909 -39.42 -27.13 -37.32
N ALA A 910 -38.97 -28.19 -37.98
CA ALA A 910 -39.25 -28.46 -39.36
C ALA A 910 -40.78 -28.68 -39.60
N GLY A 911 -41.49 -27.65 -40.08
CA GLY A 911 -42.95 -27.71 -40.25
C GLY A 911 -43.52 -26.80 -41.32
N SER A 912 -42.77 -25.88 -41.90
CA SER A 912 -43.25 -25.04 -43.00
C SER A 912 -42.14 -24.82 -44.02
N GLY A 913 -42.30 -25.27 -45.22
CA GLY A 913 -41.40 -25.44 -46.34
C GLY A 913 -40.72 -24.17 -46.90
N SER A 914 -40.21 -23.26 -46.10
CA SER A 914 -39.38 -22.14 -46.54
C SER A 914 -38.36 -21.83 -45.46
N GLY A 915 -37.20 -22.53 -45.47
CA GLY A 915 -36.00 -22.02 -44.80
C GLY A 915 -35.58 -20.71 -45.45
N PRO A 916 -34.87 -19.83 -44.71
CA PRO A 916 -34.39 -18.56 -45.28
C PRO A 916 -33.60 -18.84 -46.55
N ASP A 917 -33.90 -18.09 -47.59
CA ASP A 917 -33.29 -18.23 -48.91
C ASP A 917 -31.79 -17.89 -48.80
N LEU A 918 -30.94 -18.93 -48.82
CA LEU A 918 -29.48 -18.73 -48.76
C LEU A 918 -28.97 -17.87 -49.91
N ALA A 919 -29.70 -17.85 -51.05
CA ALA A 919 -29.43 -16.95 -52.15
C ALA A 919 -29.74 -15.49 -51.80
N ALA A 920 -30.63 -15.22 -50.84
CA ALA A 920 -30.87 -13.89 -50.29
C ALA A 920 -29.76 -13.47 -49.28
N ILE A 921 -29.27 -14.39 -48.43
CA ILE A 921 -28.13 -14.16 -47.52
C ILE A 921 -26.86 -13.92 -48.38
N ASP A 922 -26.61 -14.69 -49.40
CA ASP A 922 -25.45 -14.50 -50.31
C ASP A 922 -25.48 -13.16 -51.05
N ARG A 923 -26.66 -12.63 -51.39
CA ARG A 923 -26.82 -11.31 -52.01
C ARG A 923 -26.64 -10.15 -51.06
N ALA A 924 -26.91 -10.37 -49.75
CA ALA A 924 -26.80 -9.33 -48.71
C ALA A 924 -25.41 -9.24 -48.11
N VAL A 925 -24.59 -10.27 -48.22
CA VAL A 925 -23.28 -10.43 -47.55
C VAL A 925 -22.16 -10.27 -48.58
N SER A 926 -21.07 -9.59 -48.21
CA SER A 926 -19.90 -9.39 -49.10
C SER A 926 -19.17 -10.73 -49.37
N LEU A 927 -18.42 -10.79 -50.47
CA LEU A 927 -17.63 -11.97 -50.87
C LEU A 927 -16.60 -12.43 -49.81
N ALA A 928 -16.21 -11.56 -48.89
CA ALA A 928 -15.23 -11.82 -47.83
C ALA A 928 -15.86 -12.18 -46.47
N THR A 929 -17.19 -12.21 -46.35
CA THR A 929 -17.87 -12.50 -45.08
C THR A 929 -17.98 -14.01 -44.86
N THR A 930 -17.55 -14.46 -43.66
CA THR A 930 -17.73 -15.86 -43.25
C THR A 930 -19.13 -16.07 -42.68
N VAL A 931 -19.81 -17.11 -43.10
CA VAL A 931 -21.17 -17.42 -42.67
C VAL A 931 -21.17 -18.68 -41.81
N VAL A 932 -21.77 -18.62 -40.65
CA VAL A 932 -21.95 -19.75 -39.71
C VAL A 932 -23.44 -20.12 -39.72
N VAL A 933 -23.75 -21.36 -40.02
CA VAL A 933 -25.11 -21.88 -40.03
C VAL A 933 -25.27 -22.95 -38.96
N ALA A 934 -26.13 -22.69 -37.97
CA ALA A 934 -26.49 -23.69 -36.94
C ALA A 934 -27.74 -24.47 -37.44
N THR A 935 -27.65 -25.80 -37.57
CA THR A 935 -28.77 -26.65 -38.04
C THR A 935 -28.77 -28.00 -37.31
N ARG A 936 -29.86 -28.78 -37.47
CA ARG A 936 -29.96 -30.17 -36.99
C ARG A 936 -29.29 -31.16 -37.95
N ALA A 937 -28.79 -32.27 -37.41
CA ALA A 937 -27.98 -33.25 -38.16
C ALA A 937 -28.63 -33.79 -39.46
N ASP A 938 -29.97 -33.82 -39.54
CA ASP A 938 -30.71 -34.40 -40.69
C ASP A 938 -30.76 -33.48 -41.92
N ASP A 939 -30.36 -32.22 -41.80
CA ASP A 939 -30.47 -31.22 -42.87
C ASP A 939 -29.10 -30.82 -43.48
N ALA A 940 -27.99 -31.40 -43.02
CA ALA A 940 -26.63 -30.96 -43.36
C ALA A 940 -26.28 -31.07 -44.86
N ASP A 941 -26.88 -32.04 -45.61
CA ASP A 941 -26.56 -32.31 -47.03
C ASP A 941 -27.24 -31.36 -48.02
N ARG A 942 -28.08 -30.44 -47.57
CA ARG A 942 -28.88 -29.53 -48.42
C ARG A 942 -28.23 -28.19 -48.74
N TRP A 943 -27.05 -27.89 -48.15
CA TRP A 943 -26.49 -26.55 -48.12
C TRP A 943 -25.38 -26.32 -49.17
N GLY A 944 -25.66 -26.53 -50.44
CA GLY A 944 -24.82 -26.05 -51.53
C GLY A 944 -25.30 -24.67 -52.02
N VAL A 945 -24.46 -23.64 -51.99
CA VAL A 945 -24.78 -22.30 -52.51
C VAL A 945 -24.61 -22.33 -54.07
N PRO A 946 -25.68 -22.20 -54.87
CA PRO A 946 -25.59 -22.24 -56.32
C PRO A 946 -24.82 -20.99 -56.80
N GLY A 947 -23.71 -21.21 -57.53
CA GLY A 947 -22.99 -20.15 -58.26
C GLY A 947 -21.71 -19.61 -57.62
N ARG A 948 -21.24 -20.16 -56.51
CA ARG A 948 -19.99 -19.78 -55.85
C ARG A 948 -19.16 -21.03 -55.56
N GLU A 949 -17.87 -21.03 -55.86
CA GLU A 949 -16.91 -21.98 -55.28
C GLU A 949 -16.66 -21.55 -53.81
N VAL A 950 -17.56 -21.99 -52.90
CA VAL A 950 -17.47 -21.71 -51.46
C VAL A 950 -16.99 -22.99 -50.80
N ARG A 951 -15.99 -22.87 -49.95
CA ARG A 951 -15.56 -23.97 -49.07
C ARG A 951 -16.58 -24.10 -47.94
N VAL A 952 -17.33 -25.21 -47.92
CA VAL A 952 -18.27 -25.56 -46.87
C VAL A 952 -17.56 -26.45 -45.85
N LEU A 953 -17.49 -25.97 -44.59
CA LEU A 953 -16.90 -26.70 -43.50
C LEU A 953 -18.02 -27.22 -42.60
N HIS A 954 -18.13 -28.54 -42.45
CA HIS A 954 -19.08 -29.17 -41.55
C HIS A 954 -18.42 -29.39 -40.18
N LEU A 955 -18.90 -28.65 -39.16
CA LEU A 955 -18.52 -28.82 -37.79
C LEU A 955 -19.58 -29.67 -37.08
N THR A 956 -19.34 -30.98 -36.94
CA THR A 956 -20.24 -31.88 -36.21
C THR A 956 -19.85 -31.87 -34.71
N LEU A 957 -20.81 -31.51 -33.85
CA LEU A 957 -20.62 -31.47 -32.44
C LEU A 957 -20.43 -32.87 -31.83
N PRO A 958 -19.32 -33.18 -31.15
CA PRO A 958 -19.17 -34.45 -30.46
C PRO A 958 -20.11 -34.50 -29.25
N PRO A 959 -20.73 -35.67 -28.92
CA PRO A 959 -21.53 -35.80 -27.72
C PRO A 959 -20.67 -35.59 -26.47
N SER A 960 -21.23 -34.95 -25.42
CA SER A 960 -20.54 -34.81 -24.16
C SER A 960 -20.22 -36.19 -23.60
N SER A 961 -18.97 -36.53 -23.46
CA SER A 961 -18.55 -37.73 -22.73
C SER A 961 -18.80 -37.43 -21.22
N SER A 962 -19.92 -37.94 -20.71
CA SER A 962 -20.10 -38.09 -19.27
C SER A 962 -18.88 -38.86 -18.73
N PRO A 963 -18.25 -38.44 -17.61
CA PRO A 963 -17.19 -39.22 -17.05
C PRO A 963 -17.76 -40.59 -16.66
N GLN A 964 -17.45 -41.62 -17.44
CA GLN A 964 -17.66 -42.99 -17.03
C GLN A 964 -16.81 -43.23 -15.81
N ILE A 965 -17.42 -43.33 -14.63
CA ILE A 965 -16.85 -43.93 -13.44
C ILE A 965 -16.44 -45.34 -13.85
N ARG A 966 -15.19 -45.56 -14.19
CA ARG A 966 -14.64 -46.90 -14.37
C ARG A 966 -14.76 -47.60 -13.01
N PRO A 967 -15.47 -48.77 -12.94
CA PRO A 967 -15.40 -49.60 -11.76
C PRO A 967 -13.94 -50.08 -11.59
N ALA A 968 -13.45 -50.04 -10.38
CA ALA A 968 -12.13 -50.54 -10.04
C ALA A 968 -12.00 -52.04 -10.44
N PRO A 969 -10.86 -52.47 -10.98
CA PRO A 969 -10.65 -53.90 -11.31
C PRO A 969 -10.81 -54.75 -10.06
N PRO A 970 -11.40 -55.97 -10.13
CA PRO A 970 -11.55 -56.83 -8.98
C PRO A 970 -10.17 -57.29 -8.51
N GLY A 971 -9.88 -57.04 -7.25
CA GLY A 971 -8.66 -57.49 -6.58
C GLY A 971 -8.67 -58.99 -6.47
N GLU A 972 -7.54 -59.59 -6.85
CA GLU A 972 -7.22 -60.97 -6.64
C GLU A 972 -7.21 -61.31 -5.15
N GLY A 973 -7.99 -62.32 -4.78
CA GLY A 973 -8.07 -62.84 -3.43
C GLY A 973 -6.80 -63.44 -2.91
N ARG A 974 -6.53 -63.26 -1.66
CA ARG A 974 -5.82 -64.24 -0.82
C ARG A 974 -6.59 -64.54 0.44
N ALA A 975 -6.73 -65.85 0.61
CA ALA A 975 -7.53 -66.57 1.53
C ALA A 975 -7.06 -66.53 3.00
N GLN A 976 -8.06 -66.75 3.92
CA GLN A 976 -8.06 -67.49 5.17
C GLN A 976 -7.18 -66.91 6.30
N ASP A 977 -7.80 -66.61 7.44
CA ASP A 977 -8.22 -67.57 8.48
C ASP A 977 -9.14 -66.90 9.52
N ARG A 978 -10.14 -67.66 9.81
CA ARG A 978 -10.98 -68.00 10.93
C ARG A 978 -10.68 -67.41 12.32
N ILE A 979 -11.84 -67.23 12.98
CA ILE A 979 -12.27 -67.58 14.34
C ILE A 979 -12.50 -66.41 15.28
N GLY A 980 -13.78 -66.38 15.78
CA GLY A 980 -14.10 -65.94 17.10
C GLY A 980 -15.40 -65.11 17.22
N SER A 981 -16.52 -65.84 17.46
CA SER A 981 -17.75 -65.35 18.02
C SER A 981 -17.52 -64.59 19.32
N ASP A 982 -18.26 -63.49 19.58
CA ASP A 982 -19.26 -63.57 20.64
C ASP A 982 -20.10 -62.31 20.74
N ASP A 983 -21.32 -62.56 21.02
CA ASP A 983 -22.50 -61.77 21.39
C ASP A 983 -22.24 -60.66 22.43
N SER A 984 -22.91 -59.50 22.31
CA SER A 984 -23.92 -59.06 23.30
C SER A 984 -24.30 -57.60 23.11
N ARG A 985 -25.59 -57.44 22.93
CA ARG A 985 -26.46 -56.28 23.15
C ARG A 985 -26.07 -55.33 24.30
N GLU A 986 -26.37 -54.09 24.10
CA GLU A 986 -27.33 -53.20 24.86
C GLU A 986 -27.11 -51.75 24.40
N GLU A 987 -28.05 -51.18 23.80
CA GLU A 987 -29.15 -50.26 24.18
C GLU A 987 -28.78 -49.19 25.23
N VAL A 988 -29.21 -47.95 24.88
CA VAL A 988 -29.82 -46.85 25.62
C VAL A 988 -29.04 -45.55 25.78
N THR A 989 -29.53 -44.57 25.03
CA THR A 989 -29.86 -43.15 25.30
C THR A 989 -29.09 -42.37 26.37
N ALA A 990 -28.52 -41.27 25.99
CA ALA A 990 -28.92 -39.88 26.31
C ALA A 990 -28.16 -38.87 25.45
#